data_53249e167c98509bc39c225023a31c1f
#
_entry.id   53249e167c98509bc39c225023a31c1f
#
_cell.length_a   1.000
_cell.length_b   1.000
_cell.length_c   1.000
_cell.angle_alpha   90.00
_cell.angle_beta   90.00
_cell.angle_gamma   90.00
#
_symmetry.space_group_name_H-M   'P 1'
#
loop_
_entity.id
_entity.type
_entity.pdbx_description
1 polymer ?
#
loop_
_entity_poly.entity_id
_entity_poly.type
_entity_poly.pdbx_seq_one_letter_code
_entity_poly.pdbx_strand_id
1 'polypeptide(L)'
;MKTLSKTYNPQDTEEEIYRRWEESGYFNPDNLNLPADAPPYTIVLPPPNITDKLHLGHAAMLAIEDLLIRYHRLRGYRALWIPGTDHAAIATQNVVEKRLKEQGLTRHDLGREKFLKEVWKFLKKTQSTILKQTRRMGASLDWSREAFTLDEQRQKAVAQMFTDMYQAGVIYRGERIVNWCPRCHSTLADDEVEHQEQKAKLYTFRYWSDFPIAISTTRPETKLGDTAVAVNPQDKRYQKFIGQEFSGQFCGQPLKIKIIGDRQVDMNFGTGAVGVTPAHSLTDWKMAEEHDLPIKKVIDENGKIRTGFGEFSGLSAKDAAEKIVARLKKEGLLLKEEEIDNALSVCYRCQTAIEPLPSRQWFVNVHKKLKRLRNKSLREKAMEVVESGEIEFIPARFRKRYLHWMENLHDWCISRQIWFGHRIPVWYKKDNPQEIYVGTQPPADQENWQQDPDVLDTWFSSGMWTFSTLGWPDTFQNGQKTGDLARFHPTQVLETGYEIITLWVSRMIMMSLFALQEIPFEKVYLHGMVLDEQGQKMSKSKGNGIDPLDVIEKFGTDAVRLSLLISNTPGNNLRLGEAKIEGFRNLVNKIWNITRYLEQKYVFSELKKPLSLSSLSTDLTLADKWLLARFAKTIKEVTTDLNNYRLSEAGEKLKEFTWNELADWYLEISKVETENAATKKAILFNVWRDLLKLWHPFIPFVTETIWQEIFSVVYPQMLMVEKWPEATIYPLAEQAITDFSLLQDIIVALRNVRARYRLKPQQKMEAVIYAHQKTALLQQGQPLLKNLQTGLSELKISTKGPSLSSAHYEVIRGVEIYVPLAEIIDLAAEKKRLTEELQKTEKFLQALEQKLNNQNFLTKAPVAVVNKEKQKLETQKEKFKQLKQYLANLS
;
A
#
# COMPACT_ATOMS: atom_id res chain seq x y z
N MET A 1 -4.71 -25.69 -37.43
CA MET A 1 -5.43 -24.73 -36.55
C MET A 1 -5.29 -25.19 -35.12
N LYS A 2 -4.69 -24.38 -34.26
CA LYS A 2 -4.51 -24.70 -32.83
C LYS A 2 -5.84 -24.48 -32.09
N THR A 3 -6.33 -25.49 -31.38
CA THR A 3 -7.62 -25.41 -30.68
C THR A 3 -7.39 -25.00 -29.23
N LEU A 4 -7.63 -23.74 -28.90
CA LEU A 4 -7.58 -23.24 -27.54
C LEU A 4 -8.79 -23.74 -26.73
N SER A 5 -8.59 -24.05 -25.44
CA SER A 5 -9.66 -24.47 -24.52
C SER A 5 -10.78 -23.43 -24.41
N LYS A 6 -12.00 -23.86 -24.05
CA LYS A 6 -13.17 -22.95 -23.93
C LYS A 6 -12.96 -21.87 -22.87
N THR A 7 -12.26 -22.19 -21.81
CA THR A 7 -11.94 -21.29 -20.69
C THR A 7 -10.44 -21.35 -20.43
N TYR A 8 -9.85 -20.25 -19.99
CA TYR A 8 -8.51 -20.24 -19.45
C TYR A 8 -8.49 -20.95 -18.09
N ASN A 9 -7.60 -21.93 -17.95
CA ASN A 9 -7.37 -22.61 -16.68
C ASN A 9 -5.98 -22.24 -16.15
N PRO A 10 -5.88 -21.38 -15.13
CA PRO A 10 -4.60 -20.94 -14.56
C PRO A 10 -3.75 -22.10 -14.02
N GLN A 11 -4.38 -23.11 -13.43
CA GLN A 11 -3.70 -24.27 -12.83
C GLN A 11 -2.90 -25.11 -13.84
N ASP A 12 -3.34 -25.13 -15.10
CA ASP A 12 -2.67 -25.89 -16.16
C ASP A 12 -1.44 -25.15 -16.72
N THR A 13 -1.30 -23.85 -16.46
CA THR A 13 -0.33 -22.99 -17.17
C THR A 13 0.62 -22.22 -16.28
N GLU A 14 0.15 -21.69 -15.13
CA GLU A 14 0.91 -20.71 -14.33
C GLU A 14 2.24 -21.26 -13.78
N GLU A 15 2.29 -22.50 -13.29
CA GLU A 15 3.52 -23.11 -12.77
C GLU A 15 4.56 -23.32 -13.90
N GLU A 16 4.12 -23.81 -15.04
CA GLU A 16 5.00 -24.06 -16.20
C GLU A 16 5.52 -22.74 -16.78
N ILE A 17 4.67 -21.72 -16.91
CA ILE A 17 5.07 -20.38 -17.39
C ILE A 17 6.10 -19.78 -16.45
N TYR A 18 5.87 -19.84 -15.12
CA TYR A 18 6.81 -19.30 -14.15
C TYR A 18 8.16 -20.04 -14.20
N ARG A 19 8.14 -21.36 -14.28
CA ARG A 19 9.36 -22.17 -14.43
C ARG A 19 10.16 -21.76 -15.68
N ARG A 20 9.49 -21.56 -16.82
CA ARG A 20 10.14 -21.10 -18.05
C ARG A 20 10.75 -19.72 -17.92
N TRP A 21 10.06 -18.78 -17.24
CA TRP A 21 10.61 -17.46 -16.97
C TRP A 21 11.89 -17.55 -16.13
N GLU A 22 11.86 -18.34 -15.05
CA GLU A 22 13.01 -18.50 -14.15
C GLU A 22 14.20 -19.16 -14.90
N GLU A 23 13.94 -20.25 -15.65
CA GLU A 23 14.95 -20.94 -16.45
C GLU A 23 15.53 -20.10 -17.61
N SER A 24 14.76 -19.17 -18.15
CA SER A 24 15.26 -18.26 -19.20
C SER A 24 16.36 -17.31 -18.70
N GLY A 25 16.44 -17.08 -17.40
CA GLY A 25 17.36 -16.12 -16.79
C GLY A 25 17.01 -14.65 -17.05
N TYR A 26 15.87 -14.34 -17.67
CA TYR A 26 15.49 -12.96 -18.05
C TYR A 26 15.07 -12.07 -16.87
N PHE A 27 14.94 -12.63 -15.67
CA PHE A 27 14.77 -11.82 -14.45
C PHE A 27 16.03 -11.03 -14.09
N ASN A 28 17.21 -11.57 -14.45
CA ASN A 28 18.49 -10.88 -14.33
C ASN A 28 18.70 -9.96 -15.54
N PRO A 29 18.79 -8.62 -15.34
CA PRO A 29 18.96 -7.68 -16.44
C PRO A 29 20.29 -7.84 -17.19
N ASP A 30 21.30 -8.49 -16.61
CA ASP A 30 22.59 -8.74 -17.26
C ASP A 30 22.51 -9.82 -18.35
N ASN A 31 21.46 -10.64 -18.33
CA ASN A 31 21.17 -11.65 -19.37
C ASN A 31 20.37 -11.11 -20.56
N LEU A 32 19.95 -9.83 -20.49
CA LEU A 32 19.18 -9.19 -21.56
C LEU A 32 20.13 -8.53 -22.57
N ASN A 33 19.79 -8.63 -23.85
CA ASN A 33 20.53 -7.93 -24.92
C ASN A 33 20.15 -6.44 -24.96
N LEU A 34 20.64 -5.67 -23.98
CA LEU A 34 20.37 -4.25 -23.82
C LEU A 34 21.58 -3.41 -24.29
N PRO A 35 21.35 -2.19 -24.79
CA PRO A 35 22.42 -1.23 -25.04
C PRO A 35 23.28 -1.00 -23.77
N ALA A 36 24.54 -0.70 -23.93
CA ALA A 36 25.44 -0.47 -22.80
C ALA A 36 24.99 0.71 -21.93
N ASP A 37 24.40 1.71 -22.54
CA ASP A 37 23.84 2.94 -21.93
C ASP A 37 22.36 2.80 -21.52
N ALA A 38 21.78 1.60 -21.60
CA ALA A 38 20.40 1.37 -21.15
C ALA A 38 20.22 1.83 -19.69
N PRO A 39 19.25 2.73 -19.41
CA PRO A 39 19.08 3.31 -18.09
C PRO A 39 18.69 2.25 -17.06
N PRO A 40 19.19 2.32 -15.82
CA PRO A 40 18.77 1.42 -14.76
C PRO A 40 17.35 1.75 -14.31
N TYR A 41 16.63 0.74 -13.86
CA TYR A 41 15.41 0.86 -13.06
C TYR A 41 15.42 -0.21 -11.98
N THR A 42 15.64 0.19 -10.75
CA THR A 42 15.90 -0.72 -9.64
C THR A 42 14.84 -0.59 -8.57
N ILE A 43 14.32 -1.73 -8.13
CA ILE A 43 13.50 -1.86 -6.92
C ILE A 43 14.18 -2.86 -5.99
N VAL A 44 14.25 -2.54 -4.72
CA VAL A 44 14.59 -3.52 -3.67
C VAL A 44 13.29 -3.93 -2.99
N LEU A 45 12.98 -5.22 -3.05
CA LEU A 45 11.77 -5.75 -2.40
C LEU A 45 11.82 -5.42 -0.90
N PRO A 46 10.78 -4.79 -0.31
CA PRO A 46 10.66 -4.73 1.15
C PRO A 46 10.74 -6.15 1.71
N PRO A 47 11.80 -6.50 2.45
CA PRO A 47 12.05 -7.89 2.78
C PRO A 47 10.99 -8.39 3.77
N PRO A 48 10.14 -9.37 3.41
CA PRO A 48 9.13 -9.89 4.32
C PRO A 48 9.76 -10.49 5.57
N ASN A 49 9.18 -10.16 6.73
CA ASN A 49 9.57 -10.74 8.01
C ASN A 49 9.32 -12.25 8.04
N ILE A 50 10.35 -13.06 8.36
CA ILE A 50 10.22 -14.52 8.46
C ILE A 50 9.54 -14.92 9.78
N THR A 51 8.35 -14.41 10.02
CA THR A 51 7.54 -14.72 11.21
C THR A 51 6.35 -15.60 10.89
N ASP A 52 5.86 -15.54 9.66
CA ASP A 52 4.72 -16.31 9.16
C ASP A 52 4.70 -16.26 7.62
N LYS A 53 3.73 -16.97 7.01
CA LYS A 53 3.44 -16.90 5.57
C LYS A 53 2.91 -15.51 5.17
N LEU A 54 3.05 -15.15 3.87
CA LEU A 54 2.56 -13.90 3.32
C LEU A 54 1.03 -13.78 3.42
N HIS A 55 0.54 -12.56 3.45
CA HIS A 55 -0.88 -12.21 3.38
C HIS A 55 -1.15 -11.26 2.20
N LEU A 56 -2.43 -10.93 1.92
CA LEU A 56 -2.82 -10.11 0.77
C LEU A 56 -2.15 -8.71 0.72
N GLY A 57 -1.74 -8.14 1.85
CA GLY A 57 -0.94 -6.90 1.84
C GLY A 57 0.42 -7.08 1.13
N HIS A 58 1.12 -8.19 1.42
CA HIS A 58 2.35 -8.54 0.70
C HIS A 58 2.08 -8.85 -0.78
N ALA A 59 0.95 -9.50 -1.09
CA ALA A 59 0.57 -9.76 -2.48
C ALA A 59 0.33 -8.47 -3.27
N ALA A 60 -0.22 -7.42 -2.63
CA ALA A 60 -0.39 -6.10 -3.25
C ALA A 60 0.95 -5.44 -3.57
N MET A 61 1.89 -5.44 -2.61
CA MET A 61 3.26 -4.98 -2.80
C MET A 61 3.93 -5.70 -3.99
N LEU A 62 3.90 -7.05 -4.00
CA LEU A 62 4.47 -7.85 -5.09
C LEU A 62 3.84 -7.52 -6.45
N ALA A 63 2.53 -7.31 -6.50
CA ALA A 63 1.84 -6.98 -7.74
C ALA A 63 2.22 -5.59 -8.27
N ILE A 64 2.36 -4.60 -7.39
CA ILE A 64 2.74 -3.22 -7.74
C ILE A 64 4.18 -3.18 -8.25
N GLU A 65 5.11 -3.77 -7.52
CA GLU A 65 6.53 -3.77 -7.89
C GLU A 65 6.79 -4.56 -9.18
N ASP A 66 6.17 -5.75 -9.33
CA ASP A 66 6.31 -6.56 -10.53
C ASP A 66 5.74 -5.85 -11.77
N LEU A 67 4.62 -5.13 -11.62
CA LEU A 67 4.08 -4.30 -12.71
C LEU A 67 5.09 -3.25 -13.17
N LEU A 68 5.69 -2.52 -12.23
CA LEU A 68 6.69 -1.49 -12.54
C LEU A 68 7.94 -2.08 -13.19
N ILE A 69 8.43 -3.21 -12.69
CA ILE A 69 9.61 -3.91 -13.24
C ILE A 69 9.34 -4.42 -14.66
N ARG A 70 8.20 -5.10 -14.90
CA ARG A 70 7.82 -5.60 -16.22
C ARG A 70 7.62 -4.47 -17.22
N TYR A 71 6.97 -3.38 -16.79
CA TYR A 71 6.80 -2.19 -17.62
C TYR A 71 8.14 -1.60 -18.05
N HIS A 72 9.07 -1.35 -17.11
CA HIS A 72 10.37 -0.79 -17.46
C HIS A 72 11.25 -1.75 -18.27
N ARG A 73 11.15 -3.07 -18.03
CA ARG A 73 11.82 -4.09 -18.85
C ARG A 73 11.35 -4.02 -20.30
N LEU A 74 10.05 -3.96 -20.55
CA LEU A 74 9.48 -3.77 -21.90
C LEU A 74 9.89 -2.41 -22.53
N ARG A 75 10.15 -1.39 -21.70
CA ARG A 75 10.65 -0.08 -22.15
C ARG A 75 12.17 -0.08 -22.47
N GLY A 76 12.86 -1.22 -22.30
CA GLY A 76 14.28 -1.38 -22.59
C GLY A 76 15.19 -0.85 -21.48
N TYR A 77 14.68 -0.63 -20.27
CA TYR A 77 15.50 -0.32 -19.11
C TYR A 77 16.25 -1.57 -18.62
N ARG A 78 17.37 -1.36 -17.97
CA ARG A 78 18.06 -2.38 -17.17
C ARG A 78 17.33 -2.56 -15.86
N ALA A 79 16.18 -3.23 -15.93
CA ALA A 79 15.23 -3.36 -14.81
C ALA A 79 15.69 -4.48 -13.86
N LEU A 80 16.09 -4.09 -12.64
CA LEU A 80 16.52 -5.00 -11.57
C LEU A 80 15.52 -4.97 -10.41
N TRP A 81 15.01 -6.14 -10.04
CA TRP A 81 14.21 -6.32 -8.84
C TRP A 81 14.90 -7.31 -7.89
N ILE A 82 15.37 -6.80 -6.75
CA ILE A 82 16.20 -7.57 -5.81
C ILE A 82 15.29 -8.28 -4.82
N PRO A 83 15.31 -9.63 -4.75
CA PRO A 83 14.59 -10.41 -3.75
C PRO A 83 15.27 -10.36 -2.39
N GLY A 84 14.46 -10.54 -1.33
CA GLY A 84 15.03 -10.78 -0.02
C GLY A 84 14.01 -11.04 1.07
N THR A 85 14.54 -11.37 2.26
CA THR A 85 13.76 -11.65 3.47
C THR A 85 14.42 -11.03 4.68
N ASP A 86 13.62 -10.70 5.71
CA ASP A 86 14.10 -10.10 6.95
C ASP A 86 14.05 -11.13 8.10
N HIS A 87 15.13 -11.23 8.86
CA HIS A 87 15.22 -12.07 10.07
C HIS A 87 14.29 -11.59 11.18
N ALA A 88 13.88 -10.32 11.16
CA ALA A 88 12.91 -9.71 12.07
C ALA A 88 13.15 -9.95 13.56
N ALA A 89 14.39 -10.11 13.94
CA ALA A 89 14.94 -10.21 15.30
C ALA A 89 13.92 -10.55 16.42
N ILE A 90 13.40 -9.51 17.10
CA ILE A 90 12.46 -9.65 18.23
C ILE A 90 11.16 -10.36 17.83
N ALA A 91 10.67 -10.15 16.61
CA ALA A 91 9.41 -10.72 16.16
C ALA A 91 9.53 -12.24 15.95
N THR A 92 10.58 -12.68 15.28
CA THR A 92 10.89 -14.10 15.07
C THR A 92 11.16 -14.82 16.39
N GLN A 93 11.94 -14.21 17.28
CA GLN A 93 12.18 -14.76 18.61
C GLN A 93 10.87 -14.97 19.38
N ASN A 94 9.98 -13.97 19.39
CA ASN A 94 8.67 -14.06 20.06
C ASN A 94 7.79 -15.19 19.53
N VAL A 95 7.79 -15.44 18.21
CA VAL A 95 7.03 -16.55 17.61
C VAL A 95 7.57 -17.90 18.10
N VAL A 96 8.88 -18.07 18.13
CA VAL A 96 9.51 -19.31 18.61
C VAL A 96 9.27 -19.50 20.11
N GLU A 97 9.39 -18.45 20.93
CA GLU A 97 9.10 -18.50 22.37
C GLU A 97 7.63 -18.90 22.65
N LYS A 98 6.66 -18.41 21.86
CA LYS A 98 5.26 -18.85 22.00
C LYS A 98 5.10 -20.35 21.76
N ARG A 99 5.76 -20.90 20.72
CA ARG A 99 5.74 -22.33 20.41
C ARG A 99 6.40 -23.19 21.49
N LEU A 100 7.49 -22.70 22.06
CA LEU A 100 8.13 -23.38 23.19
C LEU A 100 7.23 -23.38 24.43
N LYS A 101 6.53 -22.27 24.69
CA LYS A 101 5.58 -22.17 25.80
C LYS A 101 4.41 -23.18 25.68
N GLU A 102 3.92 -23.44 24.45
CA GLU A 102 2.94 -24.49 24.19
C GLU A 102 3.46 -25.89 24.58
N GLN A 103 4.78 -26.08 24.59
CA GLN A 103 5.49 -27.29 25.01
C GLN A 103 5.92 -27.24 26.47
N GLY A 104 5.56 -26.21 27.23
CA GLY A 104 5.93 -26.02 28.62
C GLY A 104 7.39 -25.58 28.84
N LEU A 105 8.07 -25.12 27.78
CA LEU A 105 9.48 -24.73 27.80
C LEU A 105 9.64 -23.20 27.63
N THR A 106 10.74 -22.68 28.18
CA THR A 106 11.22 -21.32 27.97
C THR A 106 12.57 -21.30 27.25
N ARG A 107 12.99 -20.16 26.71
CA ARG A 107 14.34 -20.03 26.14
C ARG A 107 15.44 -20.27 27.17
N HIS A 108 15.20 -19.95 28.44
CA HIS A 108 16.16 -20.11 29.51
C HIS A 108 16.40 -21.60 29.88
N ASP A 109 15.36 -22.43 29.73
CA ASP A 109 15.48 -23.88 29.94
C ASP A 109 16.39 -24.55 28.87
N LEU A 110 16.33 -24.00 27.63
CA LEU A 110 17.14 -24.48 26.51
C LEU A 110 18.60 -23.95 26.54
N GLY A 111 18.78 -22.72 27.02
CA GLY A 111 20.01 -21.97 26.84
C GLY A 111 20.16 -21.42 25.40
N ARG A 112 21.04 -20.41 25.20
CA ARG A 112 21.17 -19.63 23.96
C ARG A 112 21.41 -20.51 22.72
N GLU A 113 22.34 -21.45 22.79
CA GLU A 113 22.71 -22.26 21.60
C GLU A 113 21.56 -23.14 21.08
N LYS A 114 20.90 -23.88 22.00
CA LYS A 114 19.78 -24.77 21.62
C LYS A 114 18.57 -23.94 21.16
N PHE A 115 18.31 -22.83 21.84
CA PHE A 115 17.23 -21.91 21.41
C PHE A 115 17.49 -21.39 20.00
N LEU A 116 18.69 -20.92 19.68
CA LEU A 116 19.01 -20.43 18.33
C LEU A 116 18.87 -21.52 17.26
N LYS A 117 19.20 -22.79 17.59
CA LYS A 117 18.96 -23.94 16.69
C LYS A 117 17.46 -24.07 16.34
N GLU A 118 16.57 -23.92 17.31
CA GLU A 118 15.11 -23.95 17.07
C GLU A 118 14.65 -22.74 16.25
N VAL A 119 15.22 -21.55 16.48
CA VAL A 119 14.94 -20.36 15.66
C VAL A 119 15.35 -20.61 14.21
N TRP A 120 16.54 -21.12 13.95
CA TRP A 120 17.02 -21.40 12.59
C TRP A 120 16.19 -22.48 11.86
N LYS A 121 15.75 -23.50 12.59
CA LYS A 121 14.85 -24.53 12.05
C LYS A 121 13.49 -23.94 11.62
N PHE A 122 12.92 -23.09 12.47
CA PHE A 122 11.70 -22.36 12.17
C PHE A 122 11.87 -21.45 10.94
N LEU A 123 12.95 -20.70 10.90
CA LEU A 123 13.32 -19.77 9.84
C LEU A 123 13.35 -20.45 8.46
N LYS A 124 14.13 -21.54 8.33
CA LYS A 124 14.25 -22.26 7.06
C LYS A 124 12.90 -22.69 6.49
N LYS A 125 12.02 -23.22 7.35
CA LYS A 125 10.68 -23.65 6.95
C LYS A 125 9.81 -22.48 6.48
N THR A 126 9.80 -21.38 7.23
CA THR A 126 8.96 -20.22 6.95
C THR A 126 9.46 -19.47 5.71
N GLN A 127 10.77 -19.27 5.55
CA GLN A 127 11.39 -18.66 4.39
C GLN A 127 11.04 -19.42 3.09
N SER A 128 11.19 -20.74 3.10
CA SER A 128 10.80 -21.57 1.95
C SER A 128 9.33 -21.37 1.54
N THR A 129 8.42 -21.21 2.52
CA THR A 129 7.01 -20.93 2.25
C THR A 129 6.82 -19.54 1.63
N ILE A 130 7.49 -18.52 2.19
CA ILE A 130 7.44 -17.13 1.66
C ILE A 130 7.94 -17.10 0.22
N LEU A 131 9.09 -17.71 -0.08
CA LEU A 131 9.66 -17.73 -1.42
C LEU A 131 8.74 -18.46 -2.43
N LYS A 132 8.08 -19.56 -2.00
CA LYS A 132 7.07 -20.24 -2.82
C LYS A 132 5.86 -19.35 -3.11
N GLN A 133 5.34 -18.65 -2.09
CA GLN A 133 4.22 -17.72 -2.26
C GLN A 133 4.59 -16.57 -3.21
N THR A 134 5.81 -16.04 -3.10
CA THR A 134 6.33 -14.98 -3.97
C THR A 134 6.38 -15.41 -5.44
N ARG A 135 6.86 -16.65 -5.71
CA ARG A 135 6.84 -17.25 -7.06
C ARG A 135 5.43 -17.43 -7.58
N ARG A 136 4.51 -17.91 -6.76
CA ARG A 136 3.10 -18.09 -7.15
C ARG A 136 2.40 -16.78 -7.49
N MET A 137 2.84 -15.65 -6.93
CA MET A 137 2.36 -14.31 -7.31
C MET A 137 2.90 -13.83 -8.67
N GLY A 138 3.77 -14.61 -9.32
CA GLY A 138 4.36 -14.27 -10.62
C GLY A 138 5.47 -13.22 -10.55
N ALA A 139 6.07 -13.02 -9.39
CA ALA A 139 7.09 -12.01 -9.16
C ALA A 139 8.36 -12.27 -9.99
N SER A 140 8.75 -11.33 -10.84
CA SER A 140 9.91 -11.43 -11.74
C SER A 140 11.20 -10.93 -11.08
N LEU A 141 11.47 -11.42 -9.88
CA LEU A 141 12.63 -11.11 -9.05
C LEU A 141 13.90 -11.79 -9.60
N ASP A 142 15.02 -11.11 -9.52
CA ASP A 142 16.33 -11.70 -9.86
C ASP A 142 16.82 -12.61 -8.72
N TRP A 143 16.44 -13.87 -8.80
CA TRP A 143 16.78 -14.88 -7.78
C TRP A 143 18.29 -15.12 -7.63
N SER A 144 19.12 -14.73 -8.59
CA SER A 144 20.57 -14.82 -8.49
C SER A 144 21.15 -13.82 -7.48
N ARG A 145 20.36 -12.80 -7.13
CA ARG A 145 20.70 -11.76 -6.13
C ARG A 145 19.86 -11.87 -4.85
N GLU A 146 19.32 -13.08 -4.56
CA GLU A 146 18.56 -13.29 -3.33
C GLU A 146 19.39 -12.92 -2.09
N ALA A 147 18.80 -12.13 -1.20
CA ALA A 147 19.45 -11.61 -0.01
C ALA A 147 18.64 -11.93 1.25
N PHE A 148 19.33 -12.11 2.36
CA PHE A 148 18.74 -12.26 3.67
C PHE A 148 19.40 -11.30 4.65
N THR A 149 18.62 -10.53 5.41
CA THR A 149 19.19 -9.49 6.29
C THR A 149 20.22 -10.00 7.31
N LEU A 150 20.29 -11.32 7.58
CA LEU A 150 21.25 -11.93 8.48
C LEU A 150 22.21 -12.91 7.76
N ASP A 151 22.38 -12.82 6.44
CA ASP A 151 23.41 -13.58 5.72
C ASP A 151 24.81 -12.97 5.91
N GLU A 152 25.83 -13.67 5.46
CA GLU A 152 27.24 -13.30 5.68
C GLU A 152 27.57 -11.90 5.16
N GLN A 153 27.11 -11.55 3.95
CA GLN A 153 27.37 -10.23 3.37
C GLN A 153 26.69 -9.10 4.14
N ARG A 154 25.45 -9.33 4.60
CA ARG A 154 24.73 -8.33 5.42
C ARG A 154 25.27 -8.26 6.84
N GLN A 155 25.77 -9.36 7.41
CA GLN A 155 26.50 -9.31 8.69
C GLN A 155 27.78 -8.46 8.57
N LYS A 156 28.55 -8.63 7.49
CA LYS A 156 29.73 -7.80 7.20
C LYS A 156 29.35 -6.31 7.06
N ALA A 157 28.30 -6.03 6.31
CA ALA A 157 27.81 -4.67 6.13
C ALA A 157 27.38 -4.02 7.47
N VAL A 158 26.65 -4.76 8.31
CA VAL A 158 26.25 -4.28 9.64
C VAL A 158 27.45 -3.98 10.52
N ALA A 159 28.42 -4.87 10.57
CA ALA A 159 29.65 -4.66 11.38
C ALA A 159 30.45 -3.44 10.88
N GLN A 160 30.58 -3.28 9.57
CA GLN A 160 31.26 -2.12 8.97
C GLN A 160 30.53 -0.81 9.30
N MET A 161 29.21 -0.76 9.09
CA MET A 161 28.41 0.43 9.37
C MET A 161 28.49 0.85 10.83
N PHE A 162 28.35 -0.12 11.75
CA PHE A 162 28.46 0.15 13.18
C PHE A 162 29.85 0.73 13.53
N THR A 163 30.91 0.11 13.01
CA THR A 163 32.28 0.55 13.23
C THR A 163 32.52 1.98 12.72
N ASP A 164 32.09 2.26 11.48
CA ASP A 164 32.25 3.57 10.86
C ASP A 164 31.48 4.67 11.60
N MET A 165 30.23 4.37 12.02
CA MET A 165 29.41 5.29 12.81
C MET A 165 29.99 5.53 14.21
N TYR A 166 30.57 4.50 14.83
CA TYR A 166 31.23 4.61 16.12
C TYR A 166 32.49 5.48 16.02
N GLN A 167 33.35 5.23 15.03
CA GLN A 167 34.55 6.02 14.78
C GLN A 167 34.21 7.49 14.45
N ALA A 168 33.13 7.73 13.75
CA ALA A 168 32.61 9.08 13.52
C ALA A 168 31.97 9.71 14.79
N GLY A 169 31.86 8.93 15.86
CA GLY A 169 31.23 9.31 17.14
C GLY A 169 29.72 9.53 17.03
N VAL A 170 29.09 8.97 16.00
CA VAL A 170 27.62 8.96 15.82
C VAL A 170 27.00 7.88 16.70
N ILE A 171 27.64 6.72 16.80
CA ILE A 171 27.24 5.70 17.77
C ILE A 171 27.97 5.93 19.09
N TYR A 172 27.21 5.87 20.19
CA TYR A 172 27.75 5.99 21.54
C TYR A 172 26.98 5.06 22.50
N ARG A 173 27.61 4.73 23.64
CA ARG A 173 26.98 4.00 24.73
C ARG A 173 26.69 4.99 25.88
N GLY A 174 25.43 5.04 26.32
CA GLY A 174 25.04 5.96 27.39
C GLY A 174 23.86 5.45 28.20
N GLU A 175 23.68 6.05 29.40
CA GLU A 175 22.50 5.80 30.21
C GLU A 175 21.44 6.84 29.85
N ARG A 176 20.27 6.38 29.44
CA ARG A 176 19.11 7.20 29.12
C ARG A 176 17.85 6.46 29.51
N ILE A 177 16.75 7.19 29.63
CA ILE A 177 15.45 6.54 29.73
C ILE A 177 15.09 5.91 28.38
N VAL A 178 14.65 4.66 28.42
CA VAL A 178 14.30 3.86 27.24
C VAL A 178 12.91 3.23 27.42
N ASN A 179 12.24 2.95 26.33
CA ASN A 179 11.02 2.16 26.33
C ASN A 179 11.38 0.68 26.58
N TRP A 180 11.07 0.18 27.75
CA TRP A 180 11.38 -1.20 28.15
C TRP A 180 10.11 -2.07 28.09
N CYS A 181 10.18 -3.22 27.46
CA CYS A 181 9.11 -4.23 27.49
C CYS A 181 9.40 -5.29 28.55
N PRO A 182 8.66 -5.36 29.68
CA PRO A 182 8.91 -6.32 30.75
C PRO A 182 8.75 -7.79 30.33
N ARG A 183 7.89 -8.08 29.33
CA ARG A 183 7.71 -9.43 28.81
C ARG A 183 8.80 -9.85 27.82
N CYS A 184 9.15 -8.97 26.89
CA CYS A 184 10.20 -9.26 25.92
C CYS A 184 11.60 -9.18 26.53
N HIS A 185 11.74 -8.55 27.69
CA HIS A 185 13.00 -8.23 28.37
C HIS A 185 13.98 -7.51 27.43
N SER A 186 13.49 -6.48 26.76
CA SER A 186 14.27 -5.73 25.78
C SER A 186 13.77 -4.29 25.66
N THR A 187 14.67 -3.43 25.22
CA THR A 187 14.35 -2.06 24.80
C THR A 187 13.60 -2.06 23.49
N LEU A 188 12.84 -1.00 23.25
CA LEU A 188 12.12 -0.66 22.02
C LEU A 188 12.50 0.76 21.60
N ALA A 189 12.57 1.01 20.30
CA ALA A 189 12.63 2.38 19.76
C ALA A 189 11.26 3.06 19.87
N ASP A 190 11.20 4.40 19.75
CA ASP A 190 9.97 5.15 19.92
C ASP A 190 8.88 4.75 18.92
N ASP A 191 9.28 4.41 17.69
CA ASP A 191 8.42 3.94 16.61
C ASP A 191 7.99 2.45 16.72
N GLU A 192 8.50 1.72 17.72
CA GLU A 192 8.06 0.37 18.08
C GLU A 192 7.05 0.35 19.23
N VAL A 193 6.62 1.52 19.70
CA VAL A 193 5.60 1.71 20.75
C VAL A 193 4.27 2.05 20.10
N GLU A 194 3.25 1.25 20.39
CA GLU A 194 1.86 1.53 19.99
C GLU A 194 1.10 2.19 21.15
N HIS A 195 0.09 2.99 20.82
CA HIS A 195 -0.77 3.65 21.79
C HIS A 195 -2.18 3.10 21.70
N GLN A 196 -2.69 2.58 22.82
CA GLN A 196 -4.05 2.06 22.94
C GLN A 196 -4.89 3.01 23.76
N GLU A 197 -5.97 3.53 23.18
CA GLU A 197 -6.93 4.35 23.92
C GLU A 197 -7.67 3.47 24.92
N GLN A 198 -7.66 3.89 26.18
CA GLN A 198 -8.38 3.23 27.26
C GLN A 198 -8.85 4.25 28.30
N LYS A 199 -9.81 3.85 29.13
CA LYS A 199 -10.17 4.59 30.33
C LYS A 199 -9.15 4.30 31.42
N ALA A 200 -8.66 5.34 32.07
CA ALA A 200 -7.77 5.25 33.22
C ALA A 200 -8.26 6.13 34.35
N LYS A 201 -7.87 5.81 35.57
CA LYS A 201 -8.19 6.63 36.74
C LYS A 201 -7.08 7.64 37.00
N LEU A 202 -7.47 8.90 37.11
CA LEU A 202 -6.61 9.99 37.56
C LEU A 202 -6.81 10.18 39.05
N TYR A 203 -5.75 9.99 39.80
CA TYR A 203 -5.75 10.11 41.24
C TYR A 203 -5.13 11.45 41.65
N THR A 204 -5.89 12.26 42.45
CA THR A 204 -5.40 13.53 43.01
C THR A 204 -5.18 13.33 44.50
N PHE A 205 -3.97 13.55 45.00
CA PHE A 205 -3.63 13.35 46.39
C PHE A 205 -2.50 14.27 46.86
N ARG A 206 -2.30 14.35 48.20
CA ARG A 206 -1.10 14.90 48.81
C ARG A 206 -0.17 13.80 49.26
N TYR A 207 1.15 14.05 49.23
CA TYR A 207 2.13 13.02 49.63
C TYR A 207 2.03 12.72 51.13
N TRP A 208 1.78 13.78 51.98
CA TRP A 208 1.49 13.65 53.39
C TRP A 208 0.65 14.87 53.85
N SER A 209 0.15 14.89 55.11
CA SER A 209 -0.89 15.79 55.55
C SER A 209 -0.57 17.28 55.44
N ASP A 210 0.67 17.68 55.70
CA ASP A 210 1.15 19.08 55.67
C ASP A 210 1.89 19.43 54.37
N PHE A 211 1.96 18.52 53.40
CA PHE A 211 2.52 18.85 52.08
C PHE A 211 1.65 19.89 51.36
N PRO A 212 2.22 21.04 50.90
CA PRO A 212 1.40 22.18 50.49
C PRO A 212 0.70 22.02 49.14
N ILE A 213 1.13 21.08 48.30
CA ILE A 213 0.69 20.95 46.91
C ILE A 213 0.08 19.56 46.69
N ALA A 214 -1.13 19.48 46.16
CA ALA A 214 -1.71 18.25 45.69
C ALA A 214 -1.26 17.98 44.23
N ILE A 215 -0.98 16.72 43.87
CA ILE A 215 -0.64 16.29 42.51
C ILE A 215 -1.72 15.39 41.96
N SER A 216 -1.78 15.28 40.61
CA SER A 216 -2.63 14.34 39.91
C SER A 216 -1.80 13.40 39.07
N THR A 217 -2.07 12.08 39.13
CA THR A 217 -1.36 11.06 38.37
C THR A 217 -2.24 9.86 38.00
N THR A 218 -1.97 9.25 36.88
CA THR A 218 -2.53 7.92 36.51
C THR A 218 -1.65 6.76 37.01
N ARG A 219 -0.43 7.06 37.50
CA ARG A 219 0.58 6.08 37.91
C ARG A 219 1.04 6.32 39.35
N PRO A 220 0.21 6.05 40.35
CA PRO A 220 0.53 6.33 41.75
C PRO A 220 1.72 5.47 42.25
N GLU A 221 1.98 4.31 41.66
CA GLU A 221 3.09 3.42 42.02
C GLU A 221 4.47 4.03 41.76
N THR A 222 4.62 4.87 40.73
CA THR A 222 5.88 5.52 40.44
C THR A 222 6.24 6.62 41.46
N LYS A 223 5.24 7.18 42.14
CA LYS A 223 5.38 8.31 43.07
C LYS A 223 6.20 7.97 44.33
N LEU A 224 6.46 6.66 44.58
CA LEU A 224 7.45 6.23 45.56
C LEU A 224 8.89 6.70 45.26
N GLY A 225 9.13 7.14 44.02
CA GLY A 225 10.43 7.60 43.51
C GLY A 225 10.45 9.08 43.13
N ASP A 226 9.42 9.84 43.47
CA ASP A 226 9.39 11.26 43.16
C ASP A 226 10.51 12.02 43.85
N THR A 227 11.17 12.89 43.10
CA THR A 227 12.27 13.76 43.60
C THR A 227 11.95 15.22 43.51
N ALA A 228 10.92 15.60 42.76
CA ALA A 228 10.41 16.95 42.69
C ALA A 228 8.90 16.97 42.40
N VAL A 229 8.30 18.16 42.61
CA VAL A 229 7.01 18.56 42.04
C VAL A 229 7.24 19.74 41.11
N ALA A 230 6.89 19.57 39.83
CA ALA A 230 6.98 20.64 38.85
C ALA A 230 5.68 21.42 38.78
N VAL A 231 5.81 22.75 38.70
CA VAL A 231 4.70 23.71 38.56
C VAL A 231 5.05 24.76 37.50
N ASN A 232 4.05 25.29 36.83
CA ASN A 232 4.32 26.36 35.86
C ASN A 232 4.74 27.65 36.60
N PRO A 233 5.87 28.29 36.23
CA PRO A 233 6.34 29.51 36.85
C PRO A 233 5.34 30.70 36.83
N GLN A 234 4.37 30.67 35.90
CA GLN A 234 3.32 31.67 35.79
C GLN A 234 2.10 31.37 36.67
N ASP A 235 2.04 30.18 37.27
CA ASP A 235 0.91 29.81 38.14
C ASP A 235 1.03 30.46 39.53
N LYS A 236 0.25 31.47 39.76
CA LYS A 236 0.23 32.23 41.02
C LYS A 236 -0.06 31.38 42.25
N ARG A 237 -0.73 30.23 42.09
CA ARG A 237 -1.04 29.32 43.20
C ARG A 237 0.21 28.75 43.84
N TYR A 238 1.25 28.52 43.04
CA TYR A 238 2.42 27.76 43.44
C TYR A 238 3.74 28.52 43.38
N GLN A 239 3.79 29.74 42.83
CA GLN A 239 5.01 30.55 42.69
C GLN A 239 5.82 30.66 43.97
N LYS A 240 5.16 30.83 45.11
CA LYS A 240 5.81 30.99 46.42
C LYS A 240 6.55 29.75 46.92
N PHE A 241 6.28 28.57 46.35
CA PHE A 241 6.91 27.35 46.77
C PHE A 241 8.11 26.97 45.89
N ILE A 242 8.30 27.58 44.71
CA ILE A 242 9.40 27.28 43.81
C ILE A 242 10.74 27.46 44.51
N GLY A 243 11.60 26.44 44.41
CA GLY A 243 12.91 26.37 45.04
C GLY A 243 12.89 25.81 46.47
N GLN A 244 11.72 25.62 47.10
CA GLN A 244 11.63 25.02 48.43
C GLN A 244 11.75 23.49 48.37
N GLU A 245 12.29 22.92 49.45
CA GLU A 245 12.40 21.48 49.63
C GLU A 245 11.56 21.03 50.84
N PHE A 246 10.87 19.93 50.69
CA PHE A 246 10.02 19.33 51.70
C PHE A 246 10.45 17.87 51.91
N SER A 247 10.48 17.45 53.17
CA SER A 247 10.79 16.07 53.54
C SER A 247 9.65 15.47 54.35
N GLY A 248 9.25 14.25 54.03
CA GLY A 248 8.16 13.56 54.70
C GLY A 248 8.11 12.09 54.35
N GLN A 249 7.00 11.43 54.66
CA GLN A 249 6.78 10.04 54.36
C GLN A 249 5.58 9.86 53.44
N PHE A 250 5.81 9.20 52.27
CA PHE A 250 4.77 8.81 51.37
C PHE A 250 4.54 7.29 51.45
N CYS A 251 3.36 6.90 51.91
CA CYS A 251 3.05 5.48 52.13
C CYS A 251 4.11 4.73 52.96
N GLY A 252 4.67 5.35 53.97
CA GLY A 252 5.70 4.78 54.84
C GLY A 252 7.12 4.75 54.23
N GLN A 253 7.33 5.40 53.10
CA GLN A 253 8.65 5.53 52.45
C GLN A 253 9.12 7.00 52.56
N PRO A 254 10.39 7.24 52.95
CA PRO A 254 10.92 8.58 53.03
C PRO A 254 11.05 9.21 51.64
N LEU A 255 10.50 10.43 51.51
CA LEU A 255 10.63 11.25 50.30
C LEU A 255 11.19 12.64 50.67
N LYS A 256 12.07 13.13 49.78
CA LYS A 256 12.53 14.50 49.73
C LYS A 256 12.14 15.11 48.39
N ILE A 257 11.27 16.09 48.40
CA ILE A 257 10.67 16.70 47.20
C ILE A 257 11.07 18.16 47.09
N LYS A 258 11.69 18.53 45.96
CA LYS A 258 12.00 19.89 45.55
C LYS A 258 10.88 20.45 44.66
N ILE A 259 10.40 21.65 44.93
CA ILE A 259 9.45 22.30 44.03
C ILE A 259 10.23 23.05 42.95
N ILE A 260 10.00 22.65 41.66
CA ILE A 260 10.66 23.25 40.50
C ILE A 260 9.67 24.01 39.62
N GLY A 261 10.16 25.04 38.94
CA GLY A 261 9.38 25.80 37.97
C GLY A 261 9.68 25.33 36.55
N ASP A 262 8.69 24.76 35.86
CA ASP A 262 8.82 24.32 34.48
C ASP A 262 7.65 24.82 33.63
N ARG A 263 7.94 25.45 32.48
CA ARG A 263 6.94 26.01 31.56
C ARG A 263 6.15 24.95 30.79
N GLN A 264 6.62 23.71 30.75
CA GLN A 264 5.93 22.61 30.09
C GLN A 264 4.71 22.10 30.89
N VAL A 265 4.62 22.47 32.20
CA VAL A 265 3.49 22.06 33.01
C VAL A 265 2.23 22.82 32.62
N ASP A 266 1.17 22.06 32.23
CA ASP A 266 -0.14 22.64 31.96
C ASP A 266 -0.86 23.04 33.28
N MET A 267 -1.09 24.32 33.44
CA MET A 267 -1.76 24.88 34.63
C MET A 267 -3.21 24.40 34.79
N ASN A 268 -3.84 23.90 33.73
CA ASN A 268 -5.25 23.53 33.69
C ASN A 268 -5.47 22.02 33.82
N PHE A 269 -4.43 21.21 33.69
CA PHE A 269 -4.55 19.77 33.83
C PHE A 269 -4.40 19.32 35.29
N GLY A 270 -5.38 18.57 35.79
CA GLY A 270 -5.40 18.09 37.16
C GLY A 270 -5.33 19.25 38.19
N THR A 271 -4.28 19.26 38.97
CA THR A 271 -4.03 20.36 39.95
C THR A 271 -3.16 21.48 39.37
N GLY A 272 -2.60 21.34 38.18
CA GLY A 272 -1.56 22.19 37.62
C GLY A 272 -0.17 21.96 38.26
N ALA A 273 -0.02 20.87 39.00
CA ALA A 273 1.25 20.40 39.56
C ALA A 273 1.48 18.92 39.25
N VAL A 274 2.69 18.58 38.85
CA VAL A 274 3.08 17.24 38.40
C VAL A 274 4.17 16.67 39.30
N GLY A 275 3.95 15.48 39.86
CA GLY A 275 5.00 14.74 40.56
C GLY A 275 6.05 14.20 39.59
N VAL A 276 7.31 14.60 39.78
CA VAL A 276 8.42 14.26 38.88
C VAL A 276 9.09 12.96 39.31
N THR A 277 8.93 11.92 38.50
CA THR A 277 9.59 10.63 38.69
C THR A 277 10.60 10.37 37.56
N PRO A 278 11.83 10.87 37.61
CA PRO A 278 12.76 10.88 36.49
C PRO A 278 13.06 9.49 35.91
N ALA A 279 13.02 8.43 36.73
CA ALA A 279 13.28 7.07 36.28
C ALA A 279 12.15 6.42 35.47
N HIS A 280 10.95 7.02 35.41
CA HIS A 280 9.76 6.37 34.82
C HIS A 280 8.96 7.27 33.87
N SER A 281 9.55 8.37 33.42
CA SER A 281 8.96 9.28 32.41
C SER A 281 10.06 10.00 31.67
N LEU A 282 9.98 10.02 30.32
CA LEU A 282 10.94 10.74 29.48
C LEU A 282 10.91 12.27 29.76
N THR A 283 9.70 12.82 29.98
CA THR A 283 9.54 14.24 30.32
C THR A 283 10.19 14.55 31.65
N ASP A 284 9.94 13.73 32.68
CA ASP A 284 10.50 13.90 34.00
C ASP A 284 12.03 13.72 34.01
N TRP A 285 12.56 12.86 33.13
CA TRP A 285 14.00 12.70 32.92
C TRP A 285 14.65 14.00 32.43
N LYS A 286 14.04 14.67 31.44
CA LYS A 286 14.51 15.96 30.93
C LYS A 286 14.47 17.04 32.01
N MET A 287 13.39 17.11 32.80
CA MET A 287 13.29 18.00 33.93
C MET A 287 14.39 17.71 34.97
N ALA A 288 14.72 16.43 35.17
CA ALA A 288 15.80 16.07 36.12
C ALA A 288 17.17 16.51 35.60
N GLU A 289 17.46 16.40 34.32
CA GLU A 289 18.71 16.89 33.72
C GLU A 289 18.80 18.45 33.82
N GLU A 290 17.70 19.17 33.57
CA GLU A 290 17.67 20.65 33.65
C GLU A 290 17.77 21.19 35.07
N HIS A 291 17.23 20.48 36.07
CA HIS A 291 17.16 20.91 37.44
C HIS A 291 18.08 20.16 38.41
N ASP A 292 18.97 19.30 37.90
CA ASP A 292 19.92 18.45 38.64
C ASP A 292 19.22 17.65 39.77
N LEU A 293 18.14 16.90 39.37
CA LEU A 293 17.36 16.10 40.29
C LEU A 293 17.92 14.66 40.43
N PRO A 294 17.83 14.05 41.62
CA PRO A 294 18.19 12.67 41.81
C PRO A 294 17.27 11.72 41.00
N ILE A 295 17.85 10.63 40.47
CA ILE A 295 17.10 9.60 39.71
C ILE A 295 16.91 8.38 40.61
N LYS A 296 15.67 8.08 40.99
CA LYS A 296 15.32 6.96 41.87
C LYS A 296 14.49 5.92 41.12
N LYS A 297 15.07 4.76 40.79
CA LYS A 297 14.37 3.63 40.16
C LYS A 297 13.42 2.95 41.14
N VAL A 298 12.11 2.90 40.78
CA VAL A 298 11.05 2.23 41.55
C VAL A 298 10.69 0.87 40.95
N ILE A 299 10.62 0.77 39.62
CA ILE A 299 10.20 -0.43 38.90
C ILE A 299 11.45 -1.08 38.29
N ASP A 300 11.52 -2.42 38.33
CA ASP A 300 12.59 -3.22 37.74
C ASP A 300 12.28 -3.63 36.30
N GLU A 301 13.19 -4.37 35.70
CA GLU A 301 13.10 -4.90 34.33
C GLU A 301 11.99 -5.95 34.15
N ASN A 302 11.44 -6.50 35.24
CA ASN A 302 10.28 -7.42 35.23
C ASN A 302 8.92 -6.67 35.37
N GLY A 303 8.93 -5.36 35.47
CA GLY A 303 7.72 -4.54 35.74
C GLY A 303 7.23 -4.66 37.18
N LYS A 304 8.13 -4.98 38.12
CA LYS A 304 7.84 -5.12 39.54
C LYS A 304 8.52 -4.01 40.35
N ILE A 305 7.93 -3.68 41.48
CA ILE A 305 8.54 -2.73 42.43
C ILE A 305 9.83 -3.35 43.00
N ARG A 306 10.90 -2.59 42.92
CA ARG A 306 12.24 -3.01 43.41
C ARG A 306 12.26 -3.26 44.92
N THR A 307 13.25 -4.03 45.34
CA THR A 307 13.56 -4.15 46.79
C THR A 307 13.91 -2.78 47.38
N GLY A 308 13.53 -2.55 48.65
CA GLY A 308 13.79 -1.29 49.35
C GLY A 308 12.57 -0.37 49.45
N PHE A 309 11.42 -0.77 48.92
CA PHE A 309 10.16 -0.04 49.01
C PHE A 309 9.16 -0.69 50.00
N GLY A 310 9.70 -1.30 51.08
CA GLY A 310 8.88 -1.87 52.16
C GLY A 310 7.85 -2.89 51.62
N GLU A 311 6.60 -2.72 52.02
CA GLU A 311 5.46 -3.61 51.68
C GLU A 311 5.08 -3.65 50.19
N PHE A 312 5.64 -2.76 49.37
CA PHE A 312 5.40 -2.70 47.94
C PHE A 312 6.42 -3.53 47.14
N SER A 313 7.55 -3.85 47.75
CA SER A 313 8.65 -4.58 47.12
C SER A 313 8.18 -5.91 46.53
N GLY A 314 8.53 -6.18 45.25
CA GLY A 314 8.18 -7.41 44.52
C GLY A 314 6.74 -7.44 43.95
N LEU A 315 5.88 -6.50 44.28
CA LEU A 315 4.54 -6.39 43.68
C LEU A 315 4.66 -5.97 42.20
N SER A 316 3.69 -6.36 41.38
CA SER A 316 3.55 -5.78 40.05
C SER A 316 3.20 -4.27 40.16
N ALA A 317 3.52 -3.48 39.11
CA ALA A 317 3.17 -2.06 39.08
C ALA A 317 1.68 -1.83 39.35
N LYS A 318 0.80 -2.68 38.80
CA LYS A 318 -0.64 -2.64 39.00
C LYS A 318 -1.05 -2.90 40.45
N ASP A 319 -0.56 -4.00 41.05
CA ASP A 319 -0.90 -4.35 42.43
C ASP A 319 -0.38 -3.30 43.43
N ALA A 320 0.80 -2.75 43.13
CA ALA A 320 1.36 -1.64 43.92
C ALA A 320 0.51 -0.36 43.85
N ALA A 321 0.04 -0.02 42.61
CA ALA A 321 -0.84 1.14 42.43
C ALA A 321 -2.14 1.00 43.24
N GLU A 322 -2.80 -0.16 43.16
CA GLU A 322 -4.03 -0.45 43.92
C GLU A 322 -3.79 -0.36 45.44
N LYS A 323 -2.68 -0.90 45.94
CA LYS A 323 -2.31 -0.88 47.37
C LYS A 323 -1.97 0.54 47.86
N ILE A 324 -1.29 1.35 47.03
CA ILE A 324 -0.99 2.74 47.34
C ILE A 324 -2.29 3.56 47.42
N VAL A 325 -3.19 3.43 46.46
CA VAL A 325 -4.47 4.13 46.45
C VAL A 325 -5.31 3.77 47.68
N ALA A 326 -5.36 2.49 48.05
CA ALA A 326 -6.06 2.02 49.24
C ALA A 326 -5.48 2.66 50.51
N ARG A 327 -4.15 2.79 50.59
CA ARG A 327 -3.47 3.42 51.72
C ARG A 327 -3.73 4.91 51.78
N LEU A 328 -3.67 5.63 50.66
CA LEU A 328 -3.99 7.05 50.56
C LEU A 328 -5.44 7.35 51.01
N LYS A 329 -6.39 6.46 50.64
CA LYS A 329 -7.78 6.54 51.14
C LYS A 329 -7.86 6.40 52.65
N LYS A 330 -7.18 5.39 53.22
CA LYS A 330 -7.14 5.14 54.66
C LYS A 330 -6.51 6.30 55.46
N GLU A 331 -5.46 6.92 54.90
CA GLU A 331 -4.74 8.05 55.51
C GLU A 331 -5.43 9.41 55.26
N GLY A 332 -6.55 9.47 54.49
CA GLY A 332 -7.24 10.73 54.17
C GLY A 332 -6.49 11.66 53.23
N LEU A 333 -5.49 11.12 52.52
CA LEU A 333 -4.61 11.87 51.61
C LEU A 333 -5.13 11.90 50.17
N LEU A 334 -5.99 10.94 49.75
CA LEU A 334 -6.65 10.94 48.48
C LEU A 334 -7.78 11.96 48.44
N LEU A 335 -7.65 12.99 47.58
CA LEU A 335 -8.59 14.09 47.46
C LEU A 335 -9.66 13.86 46.40
N LYS A 336 -9.28 13.23 45.26
CA LYS A 336 -10.18 13.02 44.12
C LYS A 336 -9.77 11.79 43.34
N GLU A 337 -10.76 11.13 42.73
CA GLU A 337 -10.58 10.03 41.77
C GLU A 337 -11.49 10.31 40.58
N GLU A 338 -10.95 10.36 39.36
CA GLU A 338 -11.67 10.69 38.11
C GLU A 338 -11.34 9.68 37.06
N GLU A 339 -12.27 9.39 36.15
CA GLU A 339 -12.02 8.63 34.95
C GLU A 339 -11.65 9.58 33.81
N ILE A 340 -10.54 9.29 33.14
CA ILE A 340 -10.05 10.06 31.99
C ILE A 340 -9.73 9.14 30.82
N ASP A 341 -9.75 9.71 29.61
CA ASP A 341 -9.19 9.03 28.44
C ASP A 341 -7.67 9.07 28.51
N ASN A 342 -7.05 7.92 28.33
CA ASN A 342 -5.60 7.73 28.41
C ASN A 342 -5.10 6.84 27.29
N ALA A 343 -3.98 7.23 26.69
CA ALA A 343 -3.29 6.46 25.68
C ALA A 343 -2.19 5.60 26.35
N LEU A 344 -2.48 4.30 26.55
CA LEU A 344 -1.51 3.37 27.11
C LEU A 344 -0.46 3.01 26.07
N SER A 345 0.80 3.23 26.38
CA SER A 345 1.93 2.80 25.57
C SER A 345 2.15 1.28 25.73
N VAL A 346 2.12 0.55 24.61
CA VAL A 346 2.28 -0.91 24.57
C VAL A 346 3.32 -1.33 23.55
N CYS A 347 3.94 -2.48 23.79
CA CYS A 347 4.86 -3.09 22.85
C CYS A 347 4.13 -3.53 21.58
N TYR A 348 4.56 -3.06 20.42
CA TYR A 348 3.95 -3.38 19.12
C TYR A 348 3.89 -4.88 18.80
N ARG A 349 4.70 -5.72 19.46
CA ARG A 349 4.78 -7.17 19.22
C ARG A 349 4.00 -8.02 20.21
N CYS A 350 4.08 -7.69 21.50
CA CYS A 350 3.46 -8.53 22.53
C CYS A 350 2.28 -7.86 23.24
N GLN A 351 2.00 -6.61 22.91
CA GLN A 351 0.91 -5.79 23.47
C GLN A 351 1.00 -5.61 25.01
N THR A 352 2.17 -5.86 25.59
CA THR A 352 2.41 -5.60 27.02
C THR A 352 2.70 -4.12 27.23
N ALA A 353 2.20 -3.54 28.31
CA ALA A 353 2.47 -2.16 28.70
C ALA A 353 3.98 -1.91 28.83
N ILE A 354 4.42 -0.78 28.31
CA ILE A 354 5.81 -0.33 28.33
C ILE A 354 6.12 0.29 29.68
N GLU A 355 7.30 -0.02 30.21
CA GLU A 355 7.87 0.67 31.37
C GLU A 355 9.06 1.55 30.94
N PRO A 356 8.95 2.88 31.00
CA PRO A 356 10.12 3.74 30.83
C PRO A 356 11.14 3.47 31.95
N LEU A 357 12.38 3.10 31.58
CA LEU A 357 13.43 2.77 32.55
C LEU A 357 14.77 3.38 32.16
N PRO A 358 15.58 3.90 33.09
CA PRO A 358 16.96 4.25 32.84
C PRO A 358 17.76 2.99 32.56
N SER A 359 18.42 2.97 31.40
CA SER A 359 19.23 1.84 30.99
C SER A 359 20.44 2.28 30.18
N ARG A 360 21.56 1.58 30.35
CA ARG A 360 22.78 1.83 29.59
C ARG A 360 22.74 1.06 28.29
N GLN A 361 22.51 1.78 27.19
CA GLN A 361 22.25 1.22 25.87
C GLN A 361 23.18 1.84 24.81
N TRP A 362 23.15 1.26 23.59
CA TRP A 362 23.78 1.84 22.41
C TRP A 362 22.79 2.69 21.64
N PHE A 363 23.24 3.90 21.25
CA PHE A 363 22.42 4.88 20.54
C PHE A 363 23.11 5.41 19.30
N VAL A 364 22.32 5.77 18.28
CA VAL A 364 22.69 6.62 17.16
C VAL A 364 22.32 8.07 17.49
N ASN A 365 23.33 8.94 17.63
CA ASN A 365 23.13 10.38 17.80
C ASN A 365 22.73 11.01 16.47
N VAL A 366 21.45 11.24 16.29
CA VAL A 366 20.88 11.80 15.05
C VAL A 366 21.09 13.32 14.94
N HIS A 367 21.52 13.98 16.02
CA HIS A 367 21.75 15.44 16.10
C HIS A 367 23.22 15.83 15.91
N LYS A 368 24.14 14.86 15.95
CA LYS A 368 25.57 15.12 15.79
C LYS A 368 25.88 15.64 14.39
N LYS A 369 26.53 16.81 14.33
CA LYS A 369 26.99 17.42 13.08
C LYS A 369 28.23 16.72 12.55
N LEU A 370 28.24 16.39 11.25
CA LEU A 370 29.28 15.61 10.58
C LEU A 370 29.89 16.43 9.44
N LYS A 371 31.23 16.50 9.41
CA LYS A 371 31.98 17.19 8.32
C LYS A 371 31.62 16.61 6.95
N ARG A 372 31.51 15.27 6.86
CA ARG A 372 31.12 14.56 5.61
C ARG A 372 29.71 14.90 5.11
N LEU A 373 28.82 15.40 5.97
CA LEU A 373 27.48 15.89 5.62
C LEU A 373 27.41 17.43 5.57
N ARG A 374 28.53 18.11 5.26
CA ARG A 374 28.63 19.57 5.19
C ARG A 374 28.23 20.25 6.50
N ASN A 375 28.69 19.71 7.62
CA ASN A 375 28.36 20.14 9.00
C ASN A 375 26.86 20.09 9.36
N LYS A 376 26.11 19.24 8.68
CA LYS A 376 24.72 18.88 9.07
C LYS A 376 24.71 17.58 9.86
N SER A 377 23.67 17.41 10.66
CA SER A 377 23.39 16.13 11.31
C SER A 377 22.68 15.17 10.37
N LEU A 378 22.58 13.88 10.76
CA LEU A 378 21.81 12.90 10.00
C LEU A 378 20.35 13.36 9.85
N ARG A 379 19.74 13.86 10.93
CA ARG A 379 18.39 14.39 10.92
C ARG A 379 18.22 15.57 9.96
N GLU A 380 19.09 16.58 10.08
CA GLU A 380 19.03 17.77 9.24
C GLU A 380 19.20 17.43 7.75
N LYS A 381 20.14 16.54 7.42
CA LYS A 381 20.38 16.14 6.02
C LYS A 381 19.24 15.29 5.47
N ALA A 382 18.68 14.39 6.28
CA ALA A 382 17.54 13.57 5.88
C ALA A 382 16.25 14.39 5.65
N MET A 383 16.08 15.51 6.38
CA MET A 383 15.00 16.46 6.11
C MET A 383 15.26 17.25 4.82
N GLU A 384 16.48 17.76 4.64
CA GLU A 384 16.86 18.55 3.48
C GLU A 384 16.59 17.85 2.14
N VAL A 385 16.99 16.58 1.98
CA VAL A 385 16.79 15.84 0.72
C VAL A 385 15.32 15.60 0.36
N VAL A 386 14.42 15.63 1.36
CA VAL A 386 12.99 15.57 1.14
C VAL A 386 12.39 16.97 0.91
N GLU A 387 12.89 17.99 1.59
CA GLU A 387 12.46 19.40 1.42
C GLU A 387 12.88 19.95 0.07
N SER A 388 14.06 19.61 -0.40
CA SER A 388 14.56 19.99 -1.73
C SER A 388 13.85 19.30 -2.89
N GLY A 389 13.17 18.17 -2.62
CA GLY A 389 12.54 17.35 -3.65
C GLY A 389 13.49 16.35 -4.32
N GLU A 390 14.71 16.14 -3.78
CA GLU A 390 15.59 15.05 -4.23
C GLU A 390 14.94 13.68 -4.00
N ILE A 391 14.12 13.56 -2.93
CA ILE A 391 13.26 12.41 -2.67
C ILE A 391 11.80 12.85 -2.76
N GLU A 392 11.05 12.27 -3.69
CA GLU A 392 9.63 12.53 -3.90
C GLU A 392 8.76 11.47 -3.23
N PHE A 393 7.70 11.88 -2.49
CA PHE A 393 6.70 10.98 -1.91
C PHE A 393 5.45 10.90 -2.79
N ILE A 394 5.02 9.69 -3.11
CA ILE A 394 3.80 9.40 -3.87
C ILE A 394 2.82 8.62 -2.96
N PRO A 395 1.71 9.23 -2.51
CA PRO A 395 1.29 10.60 -2.78
C PRO A 395 1.98 11.63 -1.88
N ALA A 396 2.10 12.86 -2.36
CA ALA A 396 2.84 13.96 -1.70
C ALA A 396 2.39 14.30 -0.27
N ARG A 397 1.16 13.93 0.13
CA ARG A 397 0.64 14.20 1.50
C ARG A 397 1.50 13.55 2.59
N PHE A 398 2.18 12.45 2.31
CA PHE A 398 3.02 11.74 3.29
C PHE A 398 4.36 12.42 3.55
N ARG A 399 4.81 13.34 2.68
CA ARG A 399 5.97 14.19 2.93
C ARG A 399 5.85 14.95 4.26
N LYS A 400 4.66 15.51 4.56
CA LYS A 400 4.40 16.20 5.84
C LYS A 400 4.55 15.27 7.04
N ARG A 401 4.04 14.03 6.94
CA ARG A 401 4.16 13.03 8.01
C ARG A 401 5.62 12.66 8.28
N TYR A 402 6.41 12.47 7.21
CA TYR A 402 7.84 12.19 7.33
C TYR A 402 8.59 13.35 8.00
N LEU A 403 8.41 14.58 7.54
CA LEU A 403 9.09 15.76 8.09
C LEU A 403 8.71 15.99 9.56
N HIS A 404 7.43 15.89 9.91
CA HIS A 404 6.98 16.02 11.31
C HIS A 404 7.62 14.97 12.24
N TRP A 405 7.75 13.73 11.76
CA TRP A 405 8.48 12.68 12.50
C TRP A 405 9.95 13.06 12.69
N MET A 406 10.62 13.48 11.62
CA MET A 406 12.03 13.85 11.65
C MET A 406 12.29 15.04 12.56
N GLU A 407 11.40 16.04 12.60
CA GLU A 407 11.49 17.19 13.50
C GLU A 407 11.51 16.78 14.98
N ASN A 408 10.82 15.72 15.34
CA ASN A 408 10.70 15.23 16.72
C ASN A 408 11.57 14.00 17.00
N LEU A 409 12.46 13.63 16.07
CA LEU A 409 13.28 12.42 16.20
C LEU A 409 14.31 12.58 17.32
N HIS A 410 14.29 11.64 18.28
CA HIS A 410 15.29 11.49 19.33
C HIS A 410 16.44 10.56 18.88
N ASP A 411 17.49 10.48 19.72
CA ASP A 411 18.56 9.51 19.50
C ASP A 411 18.00 8.08 19.45
N TRP A 412 18.38 7.35 18.42
CA TRP A 412 17.83 6.02 18.15
C TRP A 412 18.52 4.96 18.99
N CYS A 413 17.83 4.30 19.93
CA CYS A 413 18.31 3.16 20.69
C CYS A 413 18.40 1.93 19.77
N ILE A 414 19.61 1.42 19.55
CA ILE A 414 19.90 0.34 18.61
C ILE A 414 20.22 -1.01 19.26
N SER A 415 20.35 -1.10 20.57
CA SER A 415 20.62 -2.37 21.27
C SER A 415 19.33 -3.07 21.70
N ARG A 416 19.30 -4.40 21.60
CA ARG A 416 18.19 -5.27 21.99
C ARG A 416 18.69 -6.44 22.81
N GLN A 417 18.08 -6.73 23.96
CA GLN A 417 18.44 -7.78 24.91
C GLN A 417 17.80 -9.13 24.53
N ILE A 418 17.80 -9.44 23.24
CA ILE A 418 17.34 -10.71 22.68
C ILE A 418 18.52 -11.52 22.17
N TRP A 419 18.30 -12.80 21.83
CA TRP A 419 19.40 -13.69 21.45
C TRP A 419 19.56 -13.82 19.93
N PHE A 420 18.50 -13.60 19.18
CA PHE A 420 18.48 -13.75 17.73
C PHE A 420 18.59 -12.39 17.01
N GLY A 421 19.62 -12.24 16.18
CA GLY A 421 19.92 -11.04 15.39
C GLY A 421 21.40 -10.79 15.22
N HIS A 422 21.77 -9.64 14.68
CA HIS A 422 23.17 -9.20 14.53
C HIS A 422 23.74 -8.86 15.89
N ARG A 423 24.70 -9.63 16.34
CA ARG A 423 25.41 -9.29 17.60
C ARG A 423 26.15 -7.96 17.44
N ILE A 424 26.08 -7.14 18.47
CA ILE A 424 26.81 -5.86 18.50
C ILE A 424 28.31 -6.12 18.35
N PRO A 425 29.01 -5.49 17.37
CA PRO A 425 30.41 -5.75 17.09
C PRO A 425 31.34 -4.97 18.04
N VAL A 426 31.13 -5.20 19.33
CA VAL A 426 31.91 -4.65 20.44
C VAL A 426 32.34 -5.78 21.38
N TRP A 427 33.58 -5.71 21.81
CA TRP A 427 34.14 -6.66 22.77
C TRP A 427 34.65 -5.89 23.99
N TYR A 428 34.42 -6.46 25.18
CA TYR A 428 34.86 -5.94 26.46
C TYR A 428 35.99 -6.83 26.94
N LYS A 429 37.09 -6.21 27.43
CA LYS A 429 38.19 -6.94 28.01
C LYS A 429 37.75 -7.57 29.33
N LYS A 430 38.02 -8.87 29.53
CA LYS A 430 37.48 -9.62 30.67
C LYS A 430 38.01 -9.13 32.01
N ASP A 431 39.27 -8.70 32.07
CA ASP A 431 39.93 -8.16 33.24
C ASP A 431 39.68 -6.65 33.47
N ASN A 432 39.27 -5.93 32.41
CA ASN A 432 38.92 -4.51 32.47
C ASN A 432 37.73 -4.17 31.54
N PRO A 433 36.48 -4.35 31.99
CA PRO A 433 35.31 -4.12 31.15
C PRO A 433 35.12 -2.67 30.67
N GLN A 434 35.93 -1.70 31.14
CA GLN A 434 35.93 -0.33 30.61
C GLN A 434 36.72 -0.22 29.30
N GLU A 435 37.62 -1.14 29.05
CA GLU A 435 38.38 -1.24 27.82
C GLU A 435 37.54 -1.98 26.78
N ILE A 436 37.22 -1.31 25.69
CA ILE A 436 36.38 -1.82 24.63
C ILE A 436 37.13 -1.86 23.31
N TYR A 437 36.86 -2.89 22.54
CA TYR A 437 37.26 -3.01 21.15
C TYR A 437 36.03 -2.98 20.25
N VAL A 438 36.06 -2.14 19.21
CA VAL A 438 34.99 -2.03 18.21
C VAL A 438 35.60 -2.32 16.85
N GLY A 439 35.06 -3.30 16.14
CA GLY A 439 35.63 -3.68 14.84
C GLY A 439 34.74 -4.63 14.05
N THR A 440 35.10 -4.84 12.79
CA THR A 440 34.37 -5.76 11.88
C THR A 440 34.69 -7.24 12.14
N GLN A 441 35.81 -7.49 12.84
CA GLN A 441 36.27 -8.83 13.25
C GLN A 441 36.55 -8.82 14.75
N PRO A 442 36.50 -9.98 15.41
CA PRO A 442 36.94 -10.08 16.79
C PRO A 442 38.40 -9.66 16.96
N PRO A 443 38.84 -9.21 18.17
CA PRO A 443 40.24 -8.95 18.47
C PRO A 443 41.08 -10.23 18.34
N ALA A 444 42.40 -10.09 18.08
CA ALA A 444 43.28 -11.20 17.79
C ALA A 444 43.40 -12.19 18.97
N ASP A 445 43.36 -11.68 20.21
CA ASP A 445 43.41 -12.42 21.46
C ASP A 445 42.02 -12.67 22.04
N GLN A 446 41.13 -13.31 21.26
CA GLN A 446 39.71 -13.50 21.59
C GLN A 446 39.43 -14.07 22.98
N GLU A 447 40.30 -14.91 23.50
CA GLU A 447 40.16 -15.49 24.83
C GLU A 447 40.12 -14.46 25.95
N ASN A 448 40.71 -13.28 25.76
CA ASN A 448 40.74 -12.21 26.75
C ASN A 448 39.55 -11.25 26.63
N TRP A 449 38.69 -11.44 25.63
CA TRP A 449 37.57 -10.56 25.34
C TRP A 449 36.23 -11.28 25.43
N GLN A 450 35.19 -10.50 25.73
CA GLN A 450 33.81 -10.96 25.71
C GLN A 450 33.01 -10.06 24.80
N GLN A 451 32.40 -10.64 23.77
CA GLN A 451 31.53 -9.88 22.88
C GLN A 451 30.26 -9.41 23.60
N ASP A 452 29.80 -8.22 23.31
CA ASP A 452 28.52 -7.67 23.78
C ASP A 452 27.39 -8.72 23.64
N PRO A 453 26.63 -9.04 24.71
CA PRO A 453 25.61 -10.07 24.67
C PRO A 453 24.38 -9.65 23.83
N ASP A 454 24.18 -8.37 23.64
CA ASP A 454 23.02 -7.80 22.95
C ASP A 454 23.16 -7.92 21.43
N VAL A 455 22.04 -7.78 20.75
CA VAL A 455 21.98 -7.69 19.29
C VAL A 455 21.49 -6.32 18.86
N LEU A 456 21.72 -5.97 17.61
CA LEU A 456 21.21 -4.74 17.03
C LEU A 456 19.71 -4.84 16.70
N ASP A 457 19.07 -3.71 16.72
CA ASP A 457 17.72 -3.51 16.18
C ASP A 457 17.65 -4.01 14.73
N THR A 458 16.58 -4.73 14.38
CA THR A 458 16.38 -5.22 13.00
C THR A 458 16.39 -4.08 11.96
N TRP A 459 15.90 -2.89 12.34
CA TRP A 459 15.88 -1.72 11.47
C TRP A 459 17.29 -1.16 11.15
N PHE A 460 18.30 -1.53 11.91
CA PHE A 460 19.69 -1.19 11.62
C PHE A 460 20.19 -1.91 10.36
N SER A 461 19.97 -3.20 10.25
CA SER A 461 20.33 -3.97 9.04
C SER A 461 19.38 -3.63 7.87
N SER A 462 18.10 -3.54 8.12
CA SER A 462 17.10 -3.22 7.10
C SER A 462 17.24 -1.79 6.56
N GLY A 463 17.77 -0.85 7.35
CA GLY A 463 18.09 0.52 6.91
C GLY A 463 19.21 0.63 5.88
N MET A 464 19.98 -0.45 5.67
CA MET A 464 21.05 -0.52 4.66
C MET A 464 20.63 -1.28 3.40
N TRP A 465 19.36 -1.66 3.28
CA TRP A 465 18.87 -2.60 2.28
C TRP A 465 19.15 -2.16 0.85
N THR A 466 19.00 -0.87 0.53
CA THR A 466 19.19 -0.32 -0.82
C THR A 466 20.62 -0.42 -1.35
N PHE A 467 21.62 -0.54 -0.47
CA PHE A 467 23.02 -0.57 -0.89
C PHE A 467 23.77 -1.82 -0.40
N SER A 468 23.39 -2.43 0.73
CA SER A 468 23.99 -3.68 1.17
C SER A 468 23.67 -4.85 0.23
N THR A 469 22.46 -4.84 -0.38
CA THR A 469 22.07 -5.83 -1.40
C THR A 469 22.82 -5.66 -2.72
N LEU A 470 23.45 -4.49 -2.95
CA LEU A 470 24.27 -4.18 -4.10
C LEU A 470 25.78 -4.36 -3.81
N GLY A 471 26.09 -5.06 -2.72
CA GLY A 471 27.44 -5.52 -2.39
C GLY A 471 28.27 -4.61 -1.49
N TRP A 472 27.69 -3.50 -0.96
CA TRP A 472 28.38 -2.72 0.06
C TRP A 472 28.69 -3.56 1.31
N PRO A 473 29.90 -3.43 1.94
CA PRO A 473 30.94 -2.43 1.71
C PRO A 473 31.95 -2.78 0.59
N ASP A 474 31.96 -4.01 0.07
CA ASP A 474 33.00 -4.47 -0.88
C ASP A 474 32.97 -3.72 -2.19
N THR A 475 31.81 -3.23 -2.60
CA THR A 475 31.59 -2.43 -3.83
C THR A 475 31.78 -0.92 -3.62
N PHE A 476 32.33 -0.51 -2.47
CA PHE A 476 32.59 0.90 -2.17
C PHE A 476 33.99 1.06 -1.57
N GLN A 477 34.93 1.56 -2.38
CA GLN A 477 36.34 1.72 -1.97
C GLN A 477 36.83 3.12 -2.31
N ASN A 478 37.53 3.74 -1.37
CA ASN A 478 38.10 5.09 -1.53
C ASN A 478 37.07 6.14 -1.97
N GLY A 479 35.84 6.04 -1.52
CA GLY A 479 34.74 6.96 -1.87
C GLY A 479 34.14 6.72 -3.27
N GLN A 480 34.49 5.62 -3.94
CA GLN A 480 33.98 5.27 -5.26
C GLN A 480 33.13 3.99 -5.23
N LYS A 481 32.00 4.04 -5.91
CA LYS A 481 31.12 2.87 -6.12
C LYS A 481 31.64 2.05 -7.30
N THR A 482 31.54 0.72 -7.18
CA THR A 482 31.86 -0.25 -8.24
C THR A 482 30.76 -1.29 -8.40
N GLY A 483 30.81 -2.11 -9.45
CA GLY A 483 29.88 -3.21 -9.68
C GLY A 483 28.41 -2.79 -9.66
N ASP A 484 27.57 -3.59 -8.99
CA ASP A 484 26.12 -3.34 -8.90
C ASP A 484 25.79 -2.05 -8.16
N LEU A 485 26.57 -1.69 -7.13
CA LEU A 485 26.36 -0.44 -6.40
C LEU A 485 26.54 0.80 -7.30
N ALA A 486 27.51 0.79 -8.20
CA ALA A 486 27.73 1.89 -9.15
C ALA A 486 26.61 1.99 -10.20
N ARG A 487 26.04 0.83 -10.58
CA ARG A 487 25.06 0.73 -11.65
C ARG A 487 23.62 0.97 -11.19
N PHE A 488 23.26 0.54 -9.99
CA PHE A 488 21.88 0.42 -9.55
C PHE A 488 21.52 1.27 -8.32
N HIS A 489 22.47 2.01 -7.75
CA HIS A 489 22.21 2.93 -6.62
C HIS A 489 22.48 4.39 -7.03
N PRO A 490 21.55 5.34 -6.70
CA PRO A 490 20.29 5.14 -5.96
C PRO A 490 19.26 4.34 -6.75
N THR A 491 18.32 3.69 -6.04
CA THR A 491 17.18 3.03 -6.70
C THR A 491 16.19 4.07 -7.20
N GLN A 492 15.44 3.79 -8.28
CA GLN A 492 14.50 4.75 -8.86
C GLN A 492 13.24 4.88 -8.04
N VAL A 493 12.78 3.78 -7.43
CA VAL A 493 11.62 3.81 -6.55
C VAL A 493 11.81 2.83 -5.39
N LEU A 494 11.38 3.27 -4.21
CA LEU A 494 11.06 2.42 -3.09
C LEU A 494 9.53 2.31 -3.01
N GLU A 495 9.00 1.10 -3.08
CA GLU A 495 7.60 0.80 -2.86
C GLU A 495 7.42 0.23 -1.45
N THR A 496 6.46 0.72 -0.67
CA THR A 496 6.18 0.16 0.66
C THR A 496 4.83 0.63 1.23
N GLY A 497 4.37 -0.01 2.33
CA GLY A 497 3.23 0.46 3.11
C GLY A 497 3.51 1.80 3.82
N TYR A 498 2.52 2.67 3.85
CA TYR A 498 2.67 3.99 4.51
C TYR A 498 2.92 3.89 6.03
N GLU A 499 2.63 2.75 6.65
CA GLU A 499 2.82 2.54 8.09
C GLU A 499 4.29 2.45 8.51
N ILE A 500 5.21 2.09 7.59
CA ILE A 500 6.64 1.95 7.90
C ILE A 500 7.51 3.11 7.38
N ILE A 501 6.92 4.27 7.13
CA ILE A 501 7.66 5.49 6.76
C ILE A 501 8.69 5.83 7.84
N THR A 502 8.31 5.75 9.10
CA THR A 502 9.16 6.08 10.25
C THR A 502 10.16 4.97 10.55
N LEU A 503 9.70 3.73 10.53
CA LEU A 503 10.51 2.55 10.88
C LEU A 503 11.58 2.20 9.85
N TRP A 504 11.27 2.36 8.55
CA TRP A 504 12.14 1.88 7.48
C TRP A 504 12.62 2.96 6.52
N VAL A 505 11.69 3.74 5.95
CA VAL A 505 12.06 4.78 4.95
C VAL A 505 13.03 5.79 5.56
N SER A 506 12.75 6.31 6.77
CA SER A 506 13.63 7.26 7.44
C SER A 506 15.01 6.68 7.75
N ARG A 507 15.07 5.39 8.15
CA ARG A 507 16.34 4.72 8.46
C ARG A 507 17.20 4.53 7.20
N MET A 508 16.58 4.10 6.08
CA MET A 508 17.32 3.97 4.81
C MET A 508 17.90 5.31 4.35
N ILE A 509 17.15 6.41 4.46
CA ILE A 509 17.63 7.74 4.10
C ILE A 509 18.85 8.12 4.96
N MET A 510 18.75 7.97 6.30
CA MET A 510 19.87 8.31 7.19
C MET A 510 21.11 7.42 6.96
N MET A 511 20.91 6.11 6.77
CA MET A 511 22.02 5.17 6.59
C MET A 511 22.74 5.38 5.25
N SER A 512 22.00 5.59 4.15
CA SER A 512 22.59 5.87 2.84
C SER A 512 23.36 7.21 2.84
N LEU A 513 22.77 8.26 3.41
CA LEU A 513 23.44 9.57 3.55
C LEU A 513 24.71 9.46 4.38
N PHE A 514 24.72 8.62 5.44
CA PHE A 514 25.93 8.38 6.21
C PHE A 514 26.97 7.59 5.40
N ALA A 515 26.61 6.46 4.80
CA ALA A 515 27.55 5.57 4.13
C ALA A 515 28.09 6.14 2.83
N LEU A 516 27.20 6.62 1.96
CA LEU A 516 27.49 6.96 0.57
C LEU A 516 27.42 8.47 0.27
N GLN A 517 26.88 9.28 1.19
CA GLN A 517 26.56 10.69 0.98
C GLN A 517 25.56 10.92 -0.18
N GLU A 518 24.77 9.91 -0.49
CA GLU A 518 23.76 9.88 -1.56
C GLU A 518 22.40 9.48 -0.99
N ILE A 519 21.32 9.91 -1.68
CA ILE A 519 19.97 9.42 -1.41
C ILE A 519 19.86 7.92 -1.70
N PRO A 520 19.05 7.16 -0.96
CA PRO A 520 18.90 5.73 -1.22
C PRO A 520 17.99 5.42 -2.41
N PHE A 521 17.04 6.31 -2.71
CA PHE A 521 16.02 6.20 -3.76
C PHE A 521 15.52 7.58 -4.15
N GLU A 522 15.05 7.72 -5.41
CA GLU A 522 14.49 8.96 -5.93
C GLU A 522 13.04 9.20 -5.51
N LYS A 523 12.25 8.12 -5.48
CA LYS A 523 10.81 8.17 -5.17
C LYS A 523 10.43 7.16 -4.11
N VAL A 524 9.45 7.54 -3.27
CA VAL A 524 8.80 6.66 -2.29
C VAL A 524 7.34 6.50 -2.68
N TYR A 525 7.01 5.37 -3.31
CA TYR A 525 5.63 5.00 -3.61
C TYR A 525 5.01 4.29 -2.42
N LEU A 526 3.90 4.83 -1.91
CA LEU A 526 3.26 4.32 -0.70
C LEU A 526 1.91 3.69 -1.05
N HIS A 527 1.77 2.39 -0.80
CA HIS A 527 0.46 1.74 -0.85
C HIS A 527 -0.27 1.84 0.49
N GLY A 528 -1.60 1.68 0.44
CA GLY A 528 -2.44 1.56 1.63
C GLY A 528 -2.58 0.12 2.12
N MET A 529 -3.21 -0.07 3.26
CA MET A 529 -3.53 -1.40 3.78
C MET A 529 -4.61 -2.10 2.94
N VAL A 530 -4.48 -3.41 2.79
CA VAL A 530 -5.55 -4.26 2.28
C VAL A 530 -6.47 -4.63 3.45
N LEU A 531 -7.73 -4.23 3.33
CA LEU A 531 -8.79 -4.42 4.33
C LEU A 531 -9.78 -5.46 3.83
N ASP A 532 -10.51 -6.10 4.73
CA ASP A 532 -11.65 -6.95 4.39
C ASP A 532 -12.84 -6.12 3.85
N GLU A 533 -13.91 -6.79 3.47
CA GLU A 533 -15.12 -6.13 2.93
C GLU A 533 -15.77 -5.16 3.93
N GLN A 534 -15.63 -5.42 5.23
CA GLN A 534 -16.11 -4.58 6.32
C GLN A 534 -15.20 -3.38 6.61
N GLY A 535 -14.05 -3.30 5.94
CA GLY A 535 -13.06 -2.24 6.13
C GLY A 535 -12.16 -2.44 7.36
N GLN A 536 -12.07 -3.67 7.89
CA GLN A 536 -11.18 -3.99 8.99
C GLN A 536 -9.83 -4.51 8.48
N LYS A 537 -8.76 -4.21 9.23
CA LYS A 537 -7.43 -4.76 8.93
C LYS A 537 -7.47 -6.28 9.01
N MET A 538 -7.04 -6.93 7.93
CA MET A 538 -6.93 -8.38 7.88
C MET A 538 -5.85 -8.88 8.84
N SER A 539 -6.18 -9.83 9.68
CA SER A 539 -5.24 -10.51 10.57
C SER A 539 -5.71 -11.93 10.89
N LYS A 540 -4.76 -12.85 11.11
CA LYS A 540 -5.09 -14.23 11.49
C LYS A 540 -5.76 -14.32 12.85
N SER A 541 -5.37 -13.47 13.79
CA SER A 541 -5.97 -13.42 15.13
C SER A 541 -7.43 -13.03 15.12
N LYS A 542 -7.90 -12.31 14.09
CA LYS A 542 -9.31 -11.96 13.89
C LYS A 542 -10.05 -12.95 13.00
N GLY A 543 -9.37 -13.94 12.42
CA GLY A 543 -9.98 -14.92 11.52
C GLY A 543 -10.42 -14.38 10.15
N ASN A 544 -10.09 -13.12 9.82
CA ASN A 544 -10.42 -12.47 8.56
C ASN A 544 -9.23 -12.39 7.58
N GLY A 545 -8.09 -13.03 7.89
CA GLY A 545 -6.92 -13.07 7.03
C GLY A 545 -7.09 -14.05 5.88
N ILE A 546 -6.94 -13.56 4.65
CA ILE A 546 -7.00 -14.39 3.42
C ILE A 546 -5.57 -14.74 3.00
N ASP A 547 -5.30 -16.04 2.80
CA ASP A 547 -4.03 -16.52 2.24
C ASP A 547 -4.00 -16.24 0.73
N PRO A 548 -2.96 -15.59 0.20
CA PRO A 548 -2.82 -15.41 -1.24
C PRO A 548 -2.89 -16.70 -2.04
N LEU A 549 -2.34 -17.81 -1.54
CA LEU A 549 -2.38 -19.09 -2.25
C LEU A 549 -3.80 -19.64 -2.40
N ASP A 550 -4.65 -19.50 -1.38
CA ASP A 550 -6.03 -20.00 -1.43
C ASP A 550 -6.84 -19.28 -2.53
N VAL A 551 -6.69 -17.97 -2.64
CA VAL A 551 -7.38 -17.18 -3.68
C VAL A 551 -6.76 -17.38 -5.07
N ILE A 552 -5.45 -17.59 -5.17
CA ILE A 552 -4.77 -17.92 -6.43
C ILE A 552 -5.27 -19.29 -6.95
N GLU A 553 -5.39 -20.28 -6.08
CA GLU A 553 -5.89 -21.60 -6.46
C GLU A 553 -7.34 -21.53 -6.97
N LYS A 554 -8.17 -20.69 -6.36
CA LYS A 554 -9.58 -20.54 -6.72
C LYS A 554 -9.80 -19.69 -7.98
N PHE A 555 -9.03 -18.62 -8.18
CA PHE A 555 -9.33 -17.60 -9.19
C PHE A 555 -8.22 -17.40 -10.23
N GLY A 556 -7.00 -17.90 -9.97
CA GLY A 556 -5.80 -17.65 -10.76
C GLY A 556 -5.04 -16.40 -10.34
N THR A 557 -3.73 -16.39 -10.56
CA THR A 557 -2.83 -15.30 -10.14
C THR A 557 -3.16 -13.98 -10.81
N ASP A 558 -3.46 -13.97 -12.10
CA ASP A 558 -3.77 -12.76 -12.86
C ASP A 558 -5.02 -12.05 -12.34
N ALA A 559 -6.06 -12.79 -11.93
CA ALA A 559 -7.27 -12.22 -11.33
C ALA A 559 -6.99 -11.58 -9.97
N VAL A 560 -6.16 -12.23 -9.15
CA VAL A 560 -5.72 -11.69 -7.85
C VAL A 560 -4.90 -10.41 -8.07
N ARG A 561 -3.93 -10.39 -8.99
CA ARG A 561 -3.12 -9.21 -9.32
C ARG A 561 -4.00 -8.03 -9.75
N LEU A 562 -4.92 -8.22 -10.68
CA LEU A 562 -5.85 -7.16 -11.12
C LEU A 562 -6.67 -6.60 -9.96
N SER A 563 -7.16 -7.46 -9.06
CA SER A 563 -7.97 -7.04 -7.93
C SER A 563 -7.20 -6.17 -6.92
N LEU A 564 -5.87 -6.34 -6.87
CA LEU A 564 -4.95 -5.58 -6.02
C LEU A 564 -4.45 -4.29 -6.70
N LEU A 565 -4.37 -4.26 -8.03
CA LEU A 565 -3.87 -3.13 -8.81
C LEU A 565 -4.96 -2.14 -9.21
N ILE A 566 -6.10 -2.63 -9.72
CA ILE A 566 -7.20 -1.78 -10.21
C ILE A 566 -8.08 -1.35 -9.04
N SER A 567 -8.46 -0.06 -9.04
CA SER A 567 -9.14 0.65 -7.95
C SER A 567 -8.28 0.79 -6.69
N ASN A 568 -6.97 0.67 -6.82
CA ASN A 568 -6.00 0.92 -5.76
C ASN A 568 -5.22 2.21 -6.07
N THR A 569 -5.49 3.26 -5.31
CA THR A 569 -4.78 4.54 -5.46
C THR A 569 -3.71 4.70 -4.38
N PRO A 570 -2.55 5.32 -4.70
CA PRO A 570 -1.47 5.46 -3.74
C PRO A 570 -1.89 6.06 -2.41
N GLY A 571 -1.48 5.43 -1.32
CA GLY A 571 -1.74 5.87 0.05
C GLY A 571 -3.16 5.67 0.57
N ASN A 572 -4.07 5.08 -0.20
CA ASN A 572 -5.43 4.77 0.23
C ASN A 572 -5.59 3.27 0.51
N ASN A 573 -6.37 2.95 1.54
CA ASN A 573 -6.65 1.57 1.88
C ASN A 573 -7.57 0.92 0.82
N LEU A 574 -7.26 -0.33 0.48
CA LEU A 574 -8.01 -1.13 -0.47
C LEU A 574 -8.94 -2.10 0.26
N ARG A 575 -10.25 -2.03 0.02
CA ARG A 575 -11.18 -3.08 0.45
C ARG A 575 -11.21 -4.19 -0.59
N LEU A 576 -11.00 -5.41 -0.15
CA LEU A 576 -10.95 -6.58 -1.02
C LEU A 576 -11.83 -7.71 -0.50
N GLY A 577 -12.73 -8.19 -1.38
CA GLY A 577 -13.54 -9.38 -1.17
C GLY A 577 -13.47 -10.32 -2.38
N GLU A 578 -13.91 -11.55 -2.23
CA GLU A 578 -13.88 -12.58 -3.28
C GLU A 578 -14.65 -12.17 -4.54
N ALA A 579 -15.79 -11.49 -4.40
CA ALA A 579 -16.59 -11.03 -5.55
C ALA A 579 -15.83 -10.09 -6.49
N LYS A 580 -14.94 -9.24 -5.95
CA LYS A 580 -14.08 -8.38 -6.76
C LYS A 580 -13.05 -9.21 -7.55
N ILE A 581 -12.44 -10.21 -6.92
CA ILE A 581 -11.47 -11.10 -7.56
C ILE A 581 -12.15 -11.90 -8.68
N GLU A 582 -13.35 -12.42 -8.43
CA GLU A 582 -14.14 -13.13 -9.42
C GLU A 582 -14.49 -12.25 -10.63
N GLY A 583 -14.84 -11.00 -10.43
CA GLY A 583 -15.07 -10.02 -11.49
C GLY A 583 -13.84 -9.89 -12.41
N PHE A 584 -12.63 -9.86 -11.85
CA PHE A 584 -11.40 -9.80 -12.64
C PHE A 584 -11.04 -11.14 -13.30
N ARG A 585 -11.38 -12.29 -12.70
CA ARG A 585 -11.28 -13.58 -13.40
C ARG A 585 -12.11 -13.57 -14.69
N ASN A 586 -13.29 -12.96 -14.66
CA ASN A 586 -14.13 -12.84 -15.86
C ASN A 586 -13.48 -11.96 -16.95
N LEU A 587 -12.74 -10.91 -16.56
CA LEU A 587 -11.95 -10.10 -17.51
C LEU A 587 -10.81 -10.92 -18.13
N VAL A 588 -10.06 -11.70 -17.34
CA VAL A 588 -9.02 -12.61 -17.84
C VAL A 588 -9.61 -13.61 -18.84
N ASN A 589 -10.75 -14.22 -18.53
CA ASN A 589 -11.46 -15.10 -19.45
C ASN A 589 -11.98 -14.37 -20.71
N LYS A 590 -12.36 -13.09 -20.62
CA LYS A 590 -12.76 -12.29 -21.81
C LYS A 590 -11.58 -12.13 -22.75
N ILE A 591 -10.38 -11.82 -22.24
CA ILE A 591 -9.13 -11.71 -23.01
C ILE A 591 -8.81 -13.05 -23.71
N TRP A 592 -8.91 -14.17 -22.99
CA TRP A 592 -8.76 -15.49 -23.55
C TRP A 592 -9.76 -15.78 -24.67
N ASN A 593 -11.02 -15.44 -24.48
CA ASN A 593 -12.08 -15.67 -25.49
C ASN A 593 -11.95 -14.76 -26.71
N ILE A 594 -11.43 -13.54 -26.55
CA ILE A 594 -11.06 -12.69 -27.69
C ILE A 594 -10.00 -13.41 -28.53
N THR A 595 -8.94 -13.93 -27.90
CA THR A 595 -7.90 -14.71 -28.58
C THR A 595 -8.47 -15.90 -29.36
N ARG A 596 -9.35 -16.67 -28.68
CA ARG A 596 -10.00 -17.83 -29.33
C ARG A 596 -10.78 -17.42 -30.60
N TYR A 597 -11.56 -16.32 -30.50
CA TYR A 597 -12.31 -15.81 -31.64
C TYR A 597 -11.39 -15.39 -32.79
N LEU A 598 -10.30 -14.66 -32.46
CA LEU A 598 -9.32 -14.20 -33.43
C LEU A 598 -8.61 -15.39 -34.11
N GLU A 599 -8.22 -16.38 -33.32
CA GLU A 599 -7.58 -17.61 -33.86
C GLU A 599 -8.52 -18.42 -34.74
N GLN A 600 -9.77 -18.61 -34.31
CA GLN A 600 -10.77 -19.34 -35.13
C GLN A 600 -11.08 -18.63 -36.46
N LYS A 601 -11.10 -17.30 -36.48
CA LYS A 601 -11.46 -16.52 -37.66
C LYS A 601 -10.28 -16.26 -38.60
N TYR A 602 -9.10 -15.97 -38.03
CA TYR A 602 -7.95 -15.45 -38.78
C TYR A 602 -6.71 -16.33 -38.76
N VAL A 603 -6.66 -17.36 -37.92
CA VAL A 603 -5.58 -18.35 -37.83
C VAL A 603 -4.21 -17.69 -37.73
N PHE A 604 -4.00 -16.90 -36.67
CA PHE A 604 -2.75 -16.17 -36.44
C PHE A 604 -1.58 -17.09 -36.13
N SER A 605 -1.82 -18.27 -35.51
CA SER A 605 -0.79 -19.25 -35.16
C SER A 605 -0.09 -19.87 -36.37
N GLU A 606 -0.68 -19.80 -37.56
CA GLU A 606 -0.09 -20.32 -38.81
C GLU A 606 0.70 -19.24 -39.59
N LEU A 607 0.73 -18.00 -39.12
CA LEU A 607 1.50 -16.95 -39.75
C LEU A 607 3.01 -17.23 -39.60
N LYS A 608 3.75 -17.08 -40.69
CA LYS A 608 5.23 -17.21 -40.72
C LYS A 608 5.96 -15.86 -40.70
N LYS A 609 5.22 -14.75 -40.88
CA LYS A 609 5.75 -13.38 -40.92
C LYS A 609 4.78 -12.42 -40.25
N PRO A 610 5.27 -11.32 -39.65
CA PRO A 610 4.43 -10.27 -39.16
C PRO A 610 3.57 -9.66 -40.29
N LEU A 611 2.32 -9.30 -39.95
CA LEU A 611 1.49 -8.52 -40.86
C LEU A 611 1.81 -7.03 -40.66
N SER A 612 2.10 -6.30 -41.76
CA SER A 612 2.44 -4.88 -41.70
C SER A 612 1.20 -4.00 -41.79
N LEU A 613 1.15 -2.93 -40.98
CA LEU A 613 0.15 -1.87 -41.11
C LEU A 613 0.48 -0.86 -42.21
N SER A 614 1.78 -0.68 -42.55
CA SER A 614 2.22 0.29 -43.56
C SER A 614 1.75 -0.02 -44.98
N SER A 615 1.35 -1.25 -45.24
CA SER A 615 0.80 -1.68 -46.56
C SER A 615 -0.73 -1.43 -46.68
N LEU A 616 -1.41 -0.93 -45.63
CA LEU A 616 -2.87 -0.79 -45.56
C LEU A 616 -3.40 0.61 -45.93
N SER A 617 -2.62 1.46 -46.60
CA SER A 617 -2.85 2.93 -46.64
C SER A 617 -4.06 3.40 -47.49
N THR A 618 -4.72 2.58 -48.29
CA THR A 618 -5.76 3.06 -49.24
C THR A 618 -7.19 2.62 -48.93
N ASP A 619 -7.41 1.53 -48.17
CA ASP A 619 -8.73 0.92 -48.02
C ASP A 619 -9.27 0.82 -46.59
N LEU A 620 -8.86 1.75 -45.72
CA LEU A 620 -9.32 1.75 -44.33
C LEU A 620 -10.75 2.32 -44.26
N THR A 621 -11.65 1.53 -43.66
CA THR A 621 -13.00 2.02 -43.33
C THR A 621 -12.96 3.06 -42.22
N LEU A 622 -14.07 3.75 -41.99
CA LEU A 622 -14.17 4.67 -40.84
C LEU A 622 -13.95 3.96 -39.51
N ALA A 623 -14.46 2.73 -39.34
CA ALA A 623 -14.25 1.93 -38.15
C ALA A 623 -12.78 1.52 -37.95
N ASP A 624 -12.05 1.24 -39.04
CA ASP A 624 -10.61 0.96 -38.98
C ASP A 624 -9.83 2.17 -38.51
N LYS A 625 -10.08 3.32 -39.09
CA LYS A 625 -9.44 4.61 -38.70
C LYS A 625 -9.75 4.97 -37.25
N TRP A 626 -10.99 4.75 -36.83
CA TRP A 626 -11.40 4.95 -35.43
C TRP A 626 -10.64 4.05 -34.47
N LEU A 627 -10.61 2.73 -34.71
CA LEU A 627 -9.93 1.79 -33.80
C LEU A 627 -8.45 2.10 -33.70
N LEU A 628 -7.75 2.32 -34.83
CA LEU A 628 -6.31 2.60 -34.85
C LEU A 628 -6.00 3.92 -34.10
N ALA A 629 -6.81 4.96 -34.30
CA ALA A 629 -6.66 6.25 -33.59
C ALA A 629 -6.94 6.12 -32.07
N ARG A 630 -7.98 5.36 -31.72
CA ARG A 630 -8.30 5.08 -30.30
C ARG A 630 -7.17 4.27 -29.65
N PHE A 631 -6.61 3.27 -30.35
CA PHE A 631 -5.52 2.47 -29.81
C PHE A 631 -4.24 3.28 -29.63
N ALA A 632 -3.88 4.14 -30.61
CA ALA A 632 -2.76 5.08 -30.48
C ALA A 632 -2.91 5.97 -29.24
N LYS A 633 -4.11 6.50 -29.03
CA LYS A 633 -4.43 7.32 -27.84
C LYS A 633 -4.32 6.50 -26.56
N THR A 634 -4.83 5.28 -26.54
CA THR A 634 -4.77 4.38 -25.39
C THR A 634 -3.31 4.05 -25.02
N ILE A 635 -2.44 3.73 -25.99
CA ILE A 635 -0.99 3.52 -25.74
C ILE A 635 -0.37 4.74 -25.06
N LYS A 636 -0.63 5.93 -25.61
CA LYS A 636 -0.08 7.19 -25.08
C LYS A 636 -0.57 7.48 -23.65
N GLU A 637 -1.86 7.31 -23.39
CA GLU A 637 -2.47 7.56 -22.10
C GLU A 637 -1.98 6.56 -21.04
N VAL A 638 -1.97 5.26 -21.35
CA VAL A 638 -1.48 4.20 -20.46
C VAL A 638 0.00 4.41 -20.14
N THR A 639 0.82 4.72 -21.15
CA THR A 639 2.24 5.02 -20.94
C THR A 639 2.44 6.23 -20.03
N THR A 640 1.63 7.29 -20.23
CA THR A 640 1.67 8.50 -19.38
C THR A 640 1.26 8.19 -17.95
N ASP A 641 0.24 7.37 -17.75
CA ASP A 641 -0.23 6.99 -16.42
C ASP A 641 0.80 6.14 -15.67
N LEU A 642 1.43 5.16 -16.35
CA LEU A 642 2.47 4.32 -15.75
C LEU A 642 3.71 5.14 -15.38
N ASN A 643 4.14 6.07 -16.24
CA ASN A 643 5.26 6.97 -15.94
C ASN A 643 4.99 7.88 -14.73
N ASN A 644 3.71 8.18 -14.45
CA ASN A 644 3.27 9.00 -13.32
C ASN A 644 2.76 8.16 -12.14
N TYR A 645 3.03 6.86 -12.11
CA TYR A 645 2.61 5.94 -11.05
C TYR A 645 1.09 5.89 -10.81
N ARG A 646 0.29 6.17 -11.84
CA ARG A 646 -1.18 6.03 -11.83
C ARG A 646 -1.59 4.66 -12.36
N LEU A 647 -1.25 3.62 -11.60
CA LEU A 647 -1.33 2.23 -12.04
C LEU A 647 -2.78 1.78 -12.26
N SER A 648 -3.68 2.21 -11.36
CA SER A 648 -5.11 1.90 -11.45
C SER A 648 -5.75 2.51 -12.70
N GLU A 649 -5.46 3.78 -12.98
CA GLU A 649 -5.98 4.51 -14.14
C GLU A 649 -5.52 3.88 -15.46
N ALA A 650 -4.25 3.45 -15.50
CA ALA A 650 -3.71 2.72 -16.66
C ALA A 650 -4.48 1.41 -16.89
N GLY A 651 -4.72 0.63 -15.84
CA GLY A 651 -5.47 -0.63 -15.92
C GLY A 651 -6.94 -0.44 -16.32
N GLU A 652 -7.62 0.60 -15.80
CA GLU A 652 -9.00 0.91 -16.19
C GLU A 652 -9.10 1.32 -17.68
N LYS A 653 -8.15 2.10 -18.20
CA LYS A 653 -8.11 2.46 -19.63
C LYS A 653 -7.88 1.25 -20.52
N LEU A 654 -7.00 0.33 -20.12
CA LEU A 654 -6.81 -0.92 -20.83
C LEU A 654 -8.07 -1.77 -20.85
N LYS A 655 -8.77 -1.85 -19.73
CA LYS A 655 -10.04 -2.57 -19.60
C LYS A 655 -11.12 -1.94 -20.49
N GLU A 656 -11.26 -0.60 -20.45
CA GLU A 656 -12.20 0.14 -21.28
C GLU A 656 -11.97 -0.12 -22.78
N PHE A 657 -10.72 0.04 -23.24
CA PHE A 657 -10.39 -0.24 -24.63
C PHE A 657 -10.65 -1.70 -25.02
N THR A 658 -10.17 -2.65 -24.19
CA THR A 658 -10.27 -4.08 -24.49
C THR A 658 -11.72 -4.55 -24.57
N TRP A 659 -12.53 -4.16 -23.58
CA TRP A 659 -13.90 -4.64 -23.45
C TRP A 659 -14.86 -3.85 -24.33
N ASN A 660 -14.92 -2.55 -24.10
CA ASN A 660 -15.97 -1.71 -24.73
C ASN A 660 -15.62 -1.33 -26.17
N GLU A 661 -14.36 -0.99 -26.49
CA GLU A 661 -14.02 -0.54 -27.83
C GLU A 661 -13.66 -1.71 -28.77
N LEU A 662 -12.72 -2.55 -28.36
CA LEU A 662 -12.27 -3.67 -29.21
C LEU A 662 -13.35 -4.77 -29.27
N ALA A 663 -13.77 -5.32 -28.12
CA ALA A 663 -14.62 -6.51 -28.13
C ALA A 663 -16.07 -6.21 -28.48
N ASP A 664 -16.69 -5.18 -27.86
CA ASP A 664 -18.12 -4.94 -28.05
C ASP A 664 -18.44 -4.14 -29.32
N TRP A 665 -17.44 -3.41 -29.87
CA TRP A 665 -17.62 -2.68 -31.13
C TRP A 665 -16.83 -3.30 -32.27
N TYR A 666 -15.50 -3.24 -32.26
CA TYR A 666 -14.74 -3.54 -33.47
C TYR A 666 -14.80 -5.01 -33.89
N LEU A 667 -14.80 -5.95 -32.95
CA LEU A 667 -14.98 -7.37 -33.30
C LEU A 667 -16.36 -7.63 -33.93
N GLU A 668 -17.42 -6.96 -33.45
CA GLU A 668 -18.74 -7.07 -34.03
C GLU A 668 -18.80 -6.40 -35.42
N ILE A 669 -18.15 -5.26 -35.61
CA ILE A 669 -17.99 -4.61 -36.93
C ILE A 669 -17.28 -5.51 -37.93
N SER A 670 -16.20 -6.19 -37.48
CA SER A 670 -15.45 -7.11 -38.32
C SER A 670 -16.26 -8.31 -38.87
N LYS A 671 -17.44 -8.57 -38.28
CA LYS A 671 -18.40 -9.57 -38.76
C LYS A 671 -19.30 -9.01 -39.87
N VAL A 672 -19.52 -7.70 -39.88
CA VAL A 672 -20.35 -6.98 -40.86
C VAL A 672 -19.53 -6.57 -42.09
N GLU A 673 -18.36 -5.97 -41.86
CA GLU A 673 -17.44 -5.53 -42.93
C GLU A 673 -16.56 -6.67 -43.42
N THR A 674 -17.09 -7.58 -44.18
CA THR A 674 -16.38 -8.82 -44.65
C THR A 674 -15.56 -8.62 -45.92
N GLU A 675 -15.84 -7.60 -46.73
CA GLU A 675 -15.17 -7.34 -48.01
C GLU A 675 -13.67 -7.01 -47.82
N ASN A 676 -13.26 -6.46 -46.70
CA ASN A 676 -11.87 -6.10 -46.38
C ASN A 676 -11.25 -7.06 -45.36
N ALA A 677 -11.50 -8.35 -45.46
CA ALA A 677 -11.05 -9.37 -44.49
C ALA A 677 -9.52 -9.38 -44.25
N ALA A 678 -8.71 -9.18 -45.29
CA ALA A 678 -7.25 -9.13 -45.19
C ALA A 678 -6.79 -7.90 -44.38
N THR A 679 -7.40 -6.72 -44.60
CA THR A 679 -7.15 -5.49 -43.84
C THR A 679 -7.54 -5.67 -42.36
N LYS A 680 -8.74 -6.22 -42.10
CA LYS A 680 -9.20 -6.52 -40.73
C LYS A 680 -8.25 -7.48 -40.02
N LYS A 681 -7.78 -8.55 -40.73
CA LYS A 681 -6.79 -9.49 -40.20
C LYS A 681 -5.51 -8.78 -39.76
N ALA A 682 -4.96 -7.90 -40.61
CA ALA A 682 -3.72 -7.18 -40.30
C ALA A 682 -3.89 -6.17 -39.14
N ILE A 683 -5.00 -5.44 -39.12
CA ILE A 683 -5.31 -4.53 -38.03
C ILE A 683 -5.42 -5.29 -36.69
N LEU A 684 -6.25 -6.32 -36.64
CA LEU A 684 -6.48 -7.12 -35.45
C LEU A 684 -5.23 -7.84 -34.96
N PHE A 685 -4.39 -8.35 -35.90
CA PHE A 685 -3.10 -8.94 -35.53
C PHE A 685 -2.20 -7.96 -34.78
N ASN A 686 -2.03 -6.75 -35.32
CA ASN A 686 -1.15 -5.75 -34.70
C ASN A 686 -1.73 -5.18 -33.41
N VAL A 687 -3.01 -4.80 -33.40
CA VAL A 687 -3.68 -4.28 -32.22
C VAL A 687 -3.68 -5.32 -31.08
N TRP A 688 -4.00 -6.59 -31.38
CA TRP A 688 -4.02 -7.65 -30.37
C TRP A 688 -2.64 -7.95 -29.81
N ARG A 689 -1.63 -8.09 -30.69
CA ARG A 689 -0.23 -8.25 -30.30
C ARG A 689 0.22 -7.17 -29.33
N ASP A 690 0.00 -5.91 -29.68
CA ASP A 690 0.50 -4.79 -28.86
C ASP A 690 -0.37 -4.57 -27.62
N LEU A 691 -1.66 -4.90 -27.66
CA LEU A 691 -2.53 -4.88 -26.48
C LEU A 691 -2.12 -5.94 -25.45
N LEU A 692 -1.65 -7.13 -25.88
CA LEU A 692 -1.08 -8.13 -24.98
C LEU A 692 0.19 -7.61 -24.30
N LYS A 693 1.04 -6.85 -25.01
CA LYS A 693 2.22 -6.20 -24.42
C LYS A 693 1.83 -5.15 -23.36
N LEU A 694 0.76 -4.36 -23.61
CA LEU A 694 0.24 -3.40 -22.65
C LEU A 694 -0.34 -4.07 -21.39
N TRP A 695 -1.00 -5.22 -21.56
CA TRP A 695 -1.56 -5.99 -20.46
C TRP A 695 -0.53 -6.81 -19.67
N HIS A 696 0.60 -7.18 -20.28
CA HIS A 696 1.58 -8.07 -19.67
C HIS A 696 2.07 -7.66 -18.28
N PRO A 697 2.34 -6.39 -17.97
CA PRO A 697 2.68 -5.98 -16.60
C PRO A 697 1.58 -6.25 -15.57
N PHE A 698 0.32 -6.23 -15.97
CA PHE A 698 -0.85 -6.44 -15.09
C PHE A 698 -1.19 -7.92 -14.90
N ILE A 699 -1.24 -8.67 -16.03
CA ILE A 699 -1.70 -10.06 -16.12
C ILE A 699 -0.69 -10.91 -16.90
N PRO A 700 0.49 -11.15 -16.31
CA PRO A 700 1.61 -11.73 -17.05
C PRO A 700 1.37 -13.16 -17.51
N PHE A 701 0.61 -13.98 -16.77
CA PHE A 701 0.45 -15.39 -17.08
C PHE A 701 -0.41 -15.63 -18.30
N VAL A 702 -1.62 -15.11 -18.34
CA VAL A 702 -2.52 -15.30 -19.48
C VAL A 702 -1.96 -14.67 -20.75
N THR A 703 -1.30 -13.51 -20.63
CA THR A 703 -0.69 -12.84 -21.78
C THR A 703 0.50 -13.61 -22.33
N GLU A 704 1.37 -14.14 -21.47
CA GLU A 704 2.48 -15.01 -21.89
C GLU A 704 1.95 -16.32 -22.50
N THR A 705 0.93 -16.93 -21.87
CA THR A 705 0.30 -18.15 -22.42
C THR A 705 -0.23 -17.90 -23.84
N ILE A 706 -0.98 -16.81 -24.04
CA ILE A 706 -1.48 -16.42 -25.37
C ILE A 706 -0.31 -16.18 -26.35
N TRP A 707 0.73 -15.50 -25.89
CA TRP A 707 1.90 -15.21 -26.70
C TRP A 707 2.59 -16.49 -27.19
N GLN A 708 2.82 -17.43 -26.28
CA GLN A 708 3.42 -18.72 -26.60
C GLN A 708 2.56 -19.56 -27.56
N GLU A 709 1.25 -19.50 -27.39
CA GLU A 709 0.29 -20.27 -28.18
C GLU A 709 0.09 -19.69 -29.59
N ILE A 710 0.08 -18.37 -29.76
CA ILE A 710 -0.38 -17.71 -30.98
C ILE A 710 0.75 -16.99 -31.71
N PHE A 711 1.67 -16.36 -31.03
CA PHE A 711 2.66 -15.45 -31.63
C PHE A 711 4.08 -15.99 -31.67
N SER A 712 4.38 -17.10 -30.96
CA SER A 712 5.75 -17.63 -30.83
C SER A 712 6.43 -18.02 -32.15
N VAL A 713 5.65 -18.39 -33.17
CA VAL A 713 6.21 -18.69 -34.52
C VAL A 713 6.76 -17.43 -35.18
N VAL A 714 6.11 -16.27 -34.97
CA VAL A 714 6.50 -15.00 -35.57
C VAL A 714 7.45 -14.23 -34.66
N TYR A 715 7.27 -14.36 -33.36
CA TYR A 715 8.04 -13.71 -32.31
C TYR A 715 8.54 -14.76 -31.31
N PRO A 716 9.74 -15.34 -31.54
CA PRO A 716 10.22 -16.50 -30.77
C PRO A 716 10.64 -16.18 -29.36
N GLN A 717 10.81 -14.90 -29.02
CA GLN A 717 11.13 -14.47 -27.66
C GLN A 717 9.90 -14.50 -26.76
N MET A 718 10.11 -14.62 -25.46
CA MET A 718 9.05 -14.47 -24.48
C MET A 718 8.50 -13.03 -24.47
N LEU A 719 7.20 -12.89 -24.20
CA LEU A 719 6.53 -11.60 -24.16
C LEU A 719 7.20 -10.64 -23.17
N MET A 720 7.68 -11.16 -22.04
CA MET A 720 8.31 -10.36 -20.99
C MET A 720 9.57 -9.58 -21.41
N VAL A 721 10.19 -9.91 -22.55
CA VAL A 721 11.39 -9.22 -23.10
C VAL A 721 11.11 -8.55 -24.45
N GLU A 722 9.86 -8.48 -24.85
CA GLU A 722 9.42 -7.74 -26.02
C GLU A 722 9.48 -6.21 -25.77
N LYS A 723 9.34 -5.43 -26.84
CA LYS A 723 9.35 -3.96 -26.75
C LYS A 723 7.95 -3.42 -26.47
N TRP A 724 7.88 -2.41 -25.59
CA TRP A 724 6.68 -1.64 -25.31
C TRP A 724 6.14 -1.01 -26.60
N PRO A 725 4.81 -1.03 -26.85
CA PRO A 725 4.23 -0.47 -28.07
C PRO A 725 4.44 1.04 -28.18
N GLU A 726 4.69 1.50 -29.41
CA GLU A 726 4.78 2.92 -29.72
C GLU A 726 3.49 3.41 -30.40
N ALA A 727 2.92 4.49 -29.85
CA ALA A 727 1.71 5.11 -30.39
C ALA A 727 1.86 5.61 -31.84
N THR A 728 3.09 5.97 -32.24
CA THR A 728 3.42 6.51 -33.57
C THR A 728 3.26 5.51 -34.69
N ILE A 729 3.23 4.20 -34.39
CA ILE A 729 2.98 3.14 -35.38
C ILE A 729 1.54 3.18 -35.88
N TYR A 730 0.62 3.74 -35.09
CA TYR A 730 -0.80 3.77 -35.38
C TYR A 730 -1.24 5.16 -35.84
N PRO A 731 -2.04 5.30 -36.93
CA PRO A 731 -2.51 6.58 -37.42
C PRO A 731 -3.37 7.32 -36.40
N LEU A 732 -3.07 8.58 -36.14
CA LEU A 732 -3.90 9.49 -35.34
C LEU A 732 -4.91 10.20 -36.25
N ALA A 733 -6.13 9.70 -36.32
CA ALA A 733 -7.23 10.29 -37.08
C ALA A 733 -8.30 10.81 -36.10
N GLU A 734 -8.09 11.98 -35.48
CA GLU A 734 -9.02 12.54 -34.48
C GLU A 734 -10.42 12.77 -35.05
N GLN A 735 -10.52 13.16 -36.32
CA GLN A 735 -11.81 13.31 -36.98
C GLN A 735 -12.56 11.97 -37.06
N ALA A 736 -11.87 10.87 -37.31
CA ALA A 736 -12.49 9.54 -37.31
C ALA A 736 -13.06 9.14 -35.95
N ILE A 737 -12.41 9.56 -34.84
CA ILE A 737 -12.95 9.34 -33.50
C ILE A 737 -14.28 10.07 -33.32
N THR A 738 -14.34 11.33 -33.73
CA THR A 738 -15.55 12.18 -33.64
C THR A 738 -16.68 11.63 -34.52
N ASP A 739 -16.34 11.27 -35.75
CA ASP A 739 -17.31 10.79 -36.76
C ASP A 739 -17.89 9.43 -36.37
N PHE A 740 -17.01 8.53 -35.91
CA PHE A 740 -17.46 7.20 -35.48
C PHE A 740 -18.26 7.25 -34.18
N SER A 741 -17.97 8.17 -33.27
CA SER A 741 -18.76 8.39 -32.05
C SER A 741 -20.19 8.75 -32.35
N LEU A 742 -20.45 9.53 -33.45
CA LEU A 742 -21.80 9.81 -33.88
C LEU A 742 -22.53 8.54 -34.33
N LEU A 743 -21.87 7.68 -35.11
CA LEU A 743 -22.44 6.37 -35.49
C LEU A 743 -22.75 5.50 -34.27
N GLN A 744 -21.84 5.46 -33.28
CA GLN A 744 -22.06 4.73 -32.03
C GLN A 744 -23.29 5.24 -31.29
N ASP A 745 -23.42 6.55 -31.13
CA ASP A 745 -24.58 7.18 -30.46
C ASP A 745 -25.90 6.83 -31.16
N ILE A 746 -25.92 6.88 -32.48
CA ILE A 746 -27.12 6.52 -33.27
C ILE A 746 -27.45 5.03 -33.17
N ILE A 747 -26.44 4.14 -33.23
CA ILE A 747 -26.64 2.69 -33.05
C ILE A 747 -27.17 2.38 -31.65
N VAL A 748 -26.62 3.05 -30.63
CA VAL A 748 -27.10 2.90 -29.24
C VAL A 748 -28.55 3.39 -29.11
N ALA A 749 -28.90 4.52 -29.72
CA ALA A 749 -30.29 5.02 -29.75
C ALA A 749 -31.25 4.02 -30.40
N LEU A 750 -30.89 3.47 -31.55
CA LEU A 750 -31.72 2.47 -32.25
C LEU A 750 -31.85 1.16 -31.42
N ARG A 751 -30.78 0.73 -30.73
CA ARG A 751 -30.87 -0.41 -29.78
C ARG A 751 -31.77 -0.09 -28.59
N ASN A 752 -31.73 1.14 -28.09
CA ASN A 752 -32.54 1.59 -26.97
C ASN A 752 -34.05 1.63 -27.38
N VAL A 753 -34.37 2.01 -28.62
CA VAL A 753 -35.73 1.92 -29.13
C VAL A 753 -36.26 0.51 -29.06
N ARG A 754 -35.47 -0.47 -29.51
CA ARG A 754 -35.82 -1.91 -29.41
C ARG A 754 -36.07 -2.35 -27.97
N ALA A 755 -35.16 -2.04 -27.07
CA ALA A 755 -35.26 -2.40 -25.63
C ALA A 755 -36.48 -1.74 -24.99
N ARG A 756 -36.75 -0.52 -25.33
CA ARG A 756 -37.86 0.31 -24.82
C ARG A 756 -39.23 -0.26 -25.19
N TYR A 757 -39.42 -0.58 -26.47
CA TYR A 757 -40.65 -1.18 -26.96
C TYR A 757 -40.67 -2.72 -26.85
N ARG A 758 -39.67 -3.31 -26.15
CA ARG A 758 -39.55 -4.77 -25.89
C ARG A 758 -39.66 -5.62 -27.15
N LEU A 759 -39.06 -5.17 -28.23
CA LEU A 759 -39.11 -5.87 -29.52
C LEU A 759 -38.30 -7.18 -29.40
N LYS A 760 -38.92 -8.29 -29.84
CA LYS A 760 -38.25 -9.60 -29.90
C LYS A 760 -37.10 -9.56 -30.92
N PRO A 761 -36.06 -10.41 -30.80
CA PRO A 761 -34.94 -10.43 -31.74
C PRO A 761 -35.35 -10.58 -33.21
N GLN A 762 -36.41 -11.34 -33.47
CA GLN A 762 -36.96 -11.60 -34.83
C GLN A 762 -37.76 -10.42 -35.41
N GLN A 763 -38.30 -9.57 -34.55
CA GLN A 763 -39.06 -8.36 -35.00
C GLN A 763 -38.07 -7.35 -35.56
N LYS A 764 -38.28 -6.99 -36.82
CA LYS A 764 -37.53 -5.95 -37.50
C LYS A 764 -38.26 -4.60 -37.35
N MET A 765 -37.51 -3.52 -37.48
CA MET A 765 -38.06 -2.15 -37.53
C MET A 765 -37.48 -1.38 -38.70
N GLU A 766 -38.12 -0.31 -39.07
CA GLU A 766 -37.63 0.64 -40.07
C GLU A 766 -37.12 1.91 -39.36
N ALA A 767 -36.18 2.61 -39.98
CA ALA A 767 -35.75 3.91 -39.50
C ALA A 767 -35.54 4.89 -40.63
N VAL A 768 -35.88 6.16 -40.36
CA VAL A 768 -35.60 7.30 -41.26
C VAL A 768 -34.75 8.29 -40.48
N ILE A 769 -33.61 8.67 -41.10
CA ILE A 769 -32.64 9.56 -40.47
C ILE A 769 -32.50 10.82 -41.37
N TYR A 770 -32.73 12.00 -40.77
CA TYR A 770 -32.41 13.28 -41.40
C TYR A 770 -31.10 13.81 -40.82
N ALA A 771 -30.07 13.75 -41.64
CA ALA A 771 -28.67 13.88 -41.17
C ALA A 771 -28.05 15.25 -41.49
N HIS A 772 -28.77 16.12 -42.21
CA HIS A 772 -28.28 17.45 -42.60
C HIS A 772 -26.91 17.42 -43.27
N GLN A 773 -25.92 18.12 -42.73
CA GLN A 773 -24.56 18.14 -43.26
C GLN A 773 -23.79 16.81 -43.06
N LYS A 774 -24.31 15.89 -42.23
CA LYS A 774 -23.69 14.59 -41.93
C LYS A 774 -24.21 13.43 -42.79
N THR A 775 -25.03 13.75 -43.82
CA THR A 775 -25.67 12.74 -44.69
C THR A 775 -24.65 11.78 -45.32
N ALA A 776 -23.58 12.31 -45.92
CA ALA A 776 -22.53 11.49 -46.54
C ALA A 776 -21.85 10.54 -45.55
N LEU A 777 -21.54 11.02 -44.33
CA LEU A 777 -20.97 10.23 -43.26
C LEU A 777 -21.87 9.08 -42.83
N LEU A 778 -23.14 9.33 -42.63
CA LEU A 778 -24.10 8.33 -42.20
C LEU A 778 -24.44 7.33 -43.32
N GLN A 779 -24.44 7.78 -44.60
CA GLN A 779 -24.57 6.89 -45.78
C GLN A 779 -23.39 5.92 -45.86
N GLN A 780 -22.15 6.40 -45.60
CA GLN A 780 -20.98 5.51 -45.55
C GLN A 780 -21.12 4.52 -44.40
N GLY A 781 -21.65 4.92 -43.23
CA GLY A 781 -21.89 4.09 -42.05
C GLY A 781 -23.18 3.22 -42.14
N GLN A 782 -23.97 3.31 -43.22
CA GLN A 782 -25.27 2.64 -43.34
C GLN A 782 -25.20 1.09 -43.10
N PRO A 783 -24.19 0.34 -43.56
CA PRO A 783 -24.08 -1.08 -43.26
C PRO A 783 -23.98 -1.36 -41.78
N LEU A 784 -23.25 -0.53 -41.01
CA LEU A 784 -23.09 -0.67 -39.57
C LEU A 784 -24.38 -0.30 -38.83
N LEU A 785 -24.98 0.82 -39.19
CA LEU A 785 -26.28 1.26 -38.64
C LEU A 785 -27.37 0.21 -38.82
N LYS A 786 -27.36 -0.53 -39.93
CA LYS A 786 -28.35 -1.58 -40.22
C LYS A 786 -28.10 -2.89 -39.51
N ASN A 787 -26.84 -3.31 -39.39
CA ASN A 787 -26.49 -4.69 -39.01
C ASN A 787 -25.94 -4.87 -37.58
N LEU A 788 -25.53 -3.81 -36.88
CA LEU A 788 -24.97 -3.92 -35.54
C LEU A 788 -26.07 -4.03 -34.45
N GLN A 789 -26.82 -5.13 -34.50
CA GLN A 789 -27.88 -5.47 -33.52
C GLN A 789 -28.99 -4.44 -33.40
N THR A 790 -29.13 -3.55 -34.40
CA THR A 790 -30.22 -2.55 -34.47
C THR A 790 -31.54 -3.17 -34.89
N GLY A 791 -31.47 -4.30 -35.61
CA GLY A 791 -32.67 -5.03 -36.07
C GLY A 791 -33.45 -4.29 -37.15
N LEU A 792 -32.77 -3.43 -37.94
CA LEU A 792 -33.43 -2.68 -39.04
C LEU A 792 -33.65 -3.59 -40.25
N SER A 793 -34.87 -3.56 -40.79
CA SER A 793 -35.20 -4.10 -42.11
C SER A 793 -34.84 -3.07 -43.19
N GLU A 794 -35.26 -1.81 -43.00
CA GLU A 794 -34.98 -0.72 -43.90
C GLU A 794 -34.39 0.50 -43.14
N LEU A 795 -33.49 1.22 -43.81
CA LEU A 795 -32.90 2.45 -43.30
C LEU A 795 -32.82 3.48 -44.43
N LYS A 796 -33.51 4.57 -44.26
CA LYS A 796 -33.50 5.74 -45.19
C LYS A 796 -32.69 6.86 -44.56
N ILE A 797 -31.69 7.35 -45.28
CA ILE A 797 -30.83 8.44 -44.82
C ILE A 797 -30.92 9.56 -45.85
N SER A 798 -31.36 10.75 -45.44
CA SER A 798 -31.45 11.93 -46.29
C SER A 798 -31.05 13.21 -45.56
N THR A 799 -30.83 14.29 -46.30
CA THR A 799 -30.41 15.56 -45.72
C THR A 799 -31.52 16.18 -44.86
N LYS A 800 -32.79 16.12 -45.32
CA LYS A 800 -33.98 16.62 -44.63
C LYS A 800 -35.21 15.92 -45.15
N GLY A 801 -36.30 15.97 -44.41
CA GLY A 801 -37.60 15.46 -44.82
C GLY A 801 -38.72 15.93 -43.88
N PRO A 802 -39.97 15.51 -44.14
CA PRO A 802 -41.10 15.85 -43.29
C PRO A 802 -41.01 15.11 -41.94
N SER A 803 -41.55 15.70 -40.90
CA SER A 803 -41.81 15.07 -39.63
C SER A 803 -42.74 13.86 -39.83
N LEU A 804 -42.40 12.72 -39.25
CA LEU A 804 -43.18 11.48 -39.34
C LEU A 804 -44.12 11.35 -38.11
N SER A 805 -45.42 11.26 -38.37
CA SER A 805 -46.41 11.00 -37.33
C SER A 805 -46.36 9.54 -36.88
N SER A 806 -46.74 9.23 -35.67
CA SER A 806 -46.74 7.88 -35.06
C SER A 806 -45.39 7.19 -35.12
N ALA A 807 -44.30 7.96 -34.94
CA ALA A 807 -42.94 7.47 -34.91
C ALA A 807 -42.25 7.82 -33.58
N HIS A 808 -41.35 6.94 -33.13
CA HIS A 808 -40.39 7.35 -32.10
C HIS A 808 -39.47 8.40 -32.74
N TYR A 809 -39.31 9.54 -32.08
CA TYR A 809 -38.45 10.64 -32.52
C TYR A 809 -37.36 10.92 -31.49
N GLU A 810 -36.14 11.01 -31.94
CA GLU A 810 -34.98 11.36 -31.12
C GLU A 810 -34.00 12.22 -31.93
N VAL A 811 -33.30 13.15 -31.26
CA VAL A 811 -32.27 14.01 -31.90
C VAL A 811 -30.91 13.72 -31.22
N ILE A 812 -29.94 13.34 -32.02
CA ILE A 812 -28.57 13.04 -31.57
C ILE A 812 -27.58 13.93 -32.31
N ARG A 813 -26.93 14.83 -31.58
CA ARG A 813 -25.96 15.80 -32.15
C ARG A 813 -26.44 16.48 -33.42
N GLY A 814 -27.74 16.85 -33.47
CA GLY A 814 -28.36 17.50 -34.61
C GLY A 814 -28.78 16.57 -35.76
N VAL A 815 -28.75 15.25 -35.54
CA VAL A 815 -29.30 14.24 -36.44
C VAL A 815 -30.67 13.82 -35.91
N GLU A 816 -31.69 13.90 -36.74
CA GLU A 816 -33.05 13.49 -36.39
C GLU A 816 -33.30 12.04 -36.79
N ILE A 817 -33.78 11.24 -35.85
CA ILE A 817 -34.03 9.80 -36.01
C ILE A 817 -35.52 9.55 -35.81
N TYR A 818 -36.15 8.97 -36.78
CA TYR A 818 -37.56 8.55 -36.76
C TYR A 818 -37.64 7.04 -36.89
N VAL A 819 -38.36 6.38 -36.00
CA VAL A 819 -38.66 4.92 -36.07
C VAL A 819 -40.19 4.79 -36.11
N PRO A 820 -40.79 4.49 -37.25
CA PRO A 820 -42.25 4.26 -37.36
C PRO A 820 -42.70 3.14 -36.45
N LEU A 821 -43.72 3.36 -35.62
CA LEU A 821 -44.16 2.42 -34.61
C LEU A 821 -45.39 1.61 -34.99
N ALA A 822 -46.16 2.09 -35.99
CA ALA A 822 -47.46 1.53 -36.35
C ALA A 822 -47.42 0.04 -36.75
N GLU A 823 -46.32 -0.43 -37.36
CA GLU A 823 -46.14 -1.79 -37.82
C GLU A 823 -45.44 -2.74 -36.79
N ILE A 824 -44.89 -2.15 -35.72
CA ILE A 824 -44.05 -2.93 -34.76
C ILE A 824 -44.68 -3.07 -33.40
N ILE A 825 -45.60 -2.21 -33.03
CA ILE A 825 -46.33 -2.25 -31.76
C ILE A 825 -47.83 -1.94 -31.97
N ASP A 826 -48.65 -2.50 -31.07
CA ASP A 826 -50.05 -2.02 -30.92
C ASP A 826 -50.01 -0.64 -30.24
N LEU A 827 -50.16 0.43 -31.05
CA LEU A 827 -50.12 1.83 -30.59
C LEU A 827 -51.18 2.12 -29.50
N ALA A 828 -52.35 1.51 -29.60
CA ALA A 828 -53.42 1.71 -28.62
C ALA A 828 -53.08 1.05 -27.28
N ALA A 829 -52.58 -0.19 -27.32
CA ALA A 829 -52.11 -0.90 -26.14
C ALA A 829 -50.91 -0.21 -25.49
N GLU A 830 -49.95 0.27 -26.27
CA GLU A 830 -48.78 0.97 -25.74
C GLU A 830 -49.10 2.34 -25.16
N LYS A 831 -50.03 3.10 -25.81
CA LYS A 831 -50.53 4.36 -25.28
C LYS A 831 -51.26 4.17 -23.95
N LYS A 832 -52.05 3.10 -23.83
CA LYS A 832 -52.69 2.73 -22.57
C LYS A 832 -51.64 2.37 -21.49
N ARG A 833 -50.66 1.56 -21.83
CA ARG A 833 -49.58 1.15 -20.92
C ARG A 833 -48.79 2.34 -20.39
N LEU A 834 -48.37 3.26 -21.30
CA LEU A 834 -47.63 4.47 -20.94
C LEU A 834 -48.46 5.42 -20.09
N THR A 835 -49.76 5.53 -20.36
CA THR A 835 -50.67 6.33 -19.56
C THR A 835 -50.80 5.79 -18.15
N GLU A 836 -50.93 4.44 -18.00
CA GLU A 836 -50.97 3.79 -16.71
C GLU A 836 -49.65 3.94 -15.95
N GLU A 837 -48.49 3.83 -16.65
CA GLU A 837 -47.17 4.00 -16.05
C GLU A 837 -46.92 5.47 -15.65
N LEU A 838 -47.37 6.44 -16.46
CA LEU A 838 -47.32 7.86 -16.15
C LEU A 838 -48.11 8.16 -14.86
N GLN A 839 -49.36 7.66 -14.76
CA GLN A 839 -50.19 7.84 -13.58
C GLN A 839 -49.58 7.19 -12.31
N LYS A 840 -48.95 6.00 -12.44
CA LYS A 840 -48.22 5.35 -11.32
C LYS A 840 -47.04 6.18 -10.89
N THR A 841 -46.26 6.70 -11.87
CA THR A 841 -45.05 7.49 -11.58
C THR A 841 -45.44 8.84 -10.95
N GLU A 842 -46.54 9.45 -11.39
CA GLU A 842 -47.07 10.70 -10.83
C GLU A 842 -47.53 10.52 -9.37
N LYS A 843 -48.28 9.47 -9.06
CA LYS A 843 -48.64 9.13 -7.67
C LYS A 843 -47.42 8.89 -6.78
N PHE A 844 -46.39 8.20 -7.33
CA PHE A 844 -45.17 7.95 -6.58
C PHE A 844 -44.38 9.25 -6.35
N LEU A 845 -44.31 10.17 -7.33
CA LEU A 845 -43.70 11.49 -7.19
C LEU A 845 -44.41 12.29 -6.10
N GLN A 846 -45.75 12.38 -6.16
CA GLN A 846 -46.53 13.08 -5.13
C GLN A 846 -46.25 12.53 -3.72
N ALA A 847 -46.17 11.20 -3.57
CA ALA A 847 -45.83 10.59 -2.29
C ALA A 847 -44.40 10.91 -1.80
N LEU A 848 -43.42 10.93 -2.71
CA LEU A 848 -42.04 11.34 -2.39
C LEU A 848 -41.94 12.83 -2.04
N GLU A 849 -42.64 13.68 -2.75
CA GLU A 849 -42.69 15.12 -2.47
C GLU A 849 -43.36 15.39 -1.12
N GLN A 850 -44.50 14.75 -0.84
CA GLN A 850 -45.13 14.84 0.48
C GLN A 850 -44.20 14.36 1.61
N LYS A 851 -43.48 13.25 1.39
CA LYS A 851 -42.52 12.73 2.36
C LYS A 851 -41.37 13.70 2.61
N LEU A 852 -40.82 14.32 1.54
CA LEU A 852 -39.74 15.29 1.63
C LEU A 852 -40.16 16.68 2.10
N ASN A 853 -41.46 17.02 2.03
CA ASN A 853 -42.03 18.22 2.61
C ASN A 853 -42.42 18.06 4.09
N ASN A 854 -42.40 16.84 4.63
CA ASN A 854 -42.71 16.59 6.03
C ASN A 854 -41.52 16.99 6.93
N GLN A 855 -41.65 18.05 7.67
CA GLN A 855 -40.62 18.58 8.56
C GLN A 855 -40.16 17.54 9.63
N ASN A 856 -41.07 16.71 10.15
CA ASN A 856 -40.71 15.66 11.08
C ASN A 856 -39.80 14.59 10.46
N PHE A 857 -39.97 14.29 9.18
CA PHE A 857 -39.08 13.38 8.46
C PHE A 857 -37.71 14.03 8.24
N LEU A 858 -37.66 15.29 7.81
CA LEU A 858 -36.41 16.00 7.54
C LEU A 858 -35.54 16.19 8.81
N THR A 859 -36.18 16.36 9.97
CA THR A 859 -35.47 16.60 11.24
C THR A 859 -35.10 15.33 11.99
N LYS A 860 -35.85 14.21 11.84
CA LYS A 860 -35.64 12.98 12.57
C LYS A 860 -34.91 11.88 11.77
N ALA A 861 -34.92 11.93 10.45
CA ALA A 861 -34.26 10.93 9.62
C ALA A 861 -32.75 11.22 9.46
N PRO A 862 -31.89 10.19 9.44
CA PRO A 862 -30.47 10.38 9.14
C PRO A 862 -30.27 11.09 7.78
N VAL A 863 -29.28 12.00 7.71
CA VAL A 863 -28.98 12.80 6.51
C VAL A 863 -28.78 11.92 5.25
N ALA A 864 -28.16 10.76 5.41
CA ALA A 864 -27.97 9.80 4.32
C ALA A 864 -29.30 9.27 3.75
N VAL A 865 -30.33 9.08 4.58
CA VAL A 865 -31.67 8.63 4.16
C VAL A 865 -32.39 9.76 3.43
N VAL A 866 -32.31 10.99 3.94
CA VAL A 866 -32.91 12.17 3.29
C VAL A 866 -32.30 12.39 1.90
N ASN A 867 -30.97 12.31 1.78
CA ASN A 867 -30.29 12.45 0.50
C ASN A 867 -30.65 11.35 -0.49
N LYS A 868 -30.82 10.11 -0.05
CA LYS A 868 -31.27 8.99 -0.87
C LYS A 868 -32.69 9.19 -1.40
N GLU A 869 -33.60 9.73 -0.58
CA GLU A 869 -34.97 10.04 -1.02
C GLU A 869 -35.02 11.24 -1.97
N LYS A 870 -34.18 12.27 -1.78
CA LYS A 870 -34.00 13.37 -2.75
C LYS A 870 -33.51 12.87 -4.10
N GLN A 871 -32.50 11.99 -4.11
CA GLN A 871 -31.99 11.40 -5.33
C GLN A 871 -33.04 10.55 -6.06
N LYS A 872 -33.85 9.80 -5.32
CA LYS A 872 -35.01 9.07 -5.90
C LYS A 872 -36.00 10.04 -6.51
N LEU A 873 -36.30 11.17 -5.86
CA LEU A 873 -37.24 12.18 -6.39
C LEU A 873 -36.76 12.72 -7.74
N GLU A 874 -35.49 13.11 -7.85
CA GLU A 874 -34.92 13.61 -9.10
C GLU A 874 -34.95 12.54 -10.21
N THR A 875 -34.58 11.30 -9.91
CA THR A 875 -34.67 10.18 -10.85
C THR A 875 -36.09 9.95 -11.36
N GLN A 876 -37.09 10.06 -10.47
CA GLN A 876 -38.49 9.84 -10.84
C GLN A 876 -39.06 11.07 -11.60
N LYS A 877 -38.63 12.29 -11.32
CA LYS A 877 -38.97 13.47 -12.10
C LYS A 877 -38.48 13.35 -13.55
N GLU A 878 -37.26 12.92 -13.72
CA GLU A 878 -36.69 12.68 -15.05
C GLU A 878 -37.50 11.59 -15.80
N LYS A 879 -37.81 10.46 -15.12
CA LYS A 879 -38.65 9.40 -15.67
C LYS A 879 -40.03 9.92 -16.07
N PHE A 880 -40.67 10.71 -15.22
CA PHE A 880 -41.99 11.32 -15.53
C PHE A 880 -41.95 12.21 -16.75
N LYS A 881 -40.93 13.08 -16.86
CA LYS A 881 -40.71 13.96 -18.01
C LYS A 881 -40.53 13.14 -19.30
N GLN A 882 -39.73 12.08 -19.24
CA GLN A 882 -39.53 11.16 -20.36
C GLN A 882 -40.83 10.46 -20.77
N LEU A 883 -41.60 9.89 -19.83
CA LEU A 883 -42.87 9.22 -20.11
C LEU A 883 -43.87 10.20 -20.76
N LYS A 884 -43.93 11.45 -20.32
CA LYS A 884 -44.81 12.50 -20.89
C LYS A 884 -44.43 12.84 -22.32
N GLN A 885 -43.14 12.99 -22.58
CA GLN A 885 -42.61 13.22 -23.92
C GLN A 885 -42.91 12.04 -24.86
N TYR A 886 -42.82 10.82 -24.34
CA TYR A 886 -43.09 9.60 -25.09
C TYR A 886 -44.57 9.45 -25.45
N LEU A 887 -45.45 9.76 -24.52
CA LEU A 887 -46.90 9.76 -24.81
C LEU A 887 -47.26 10.81 -25.85
N ALA A 888 -46.61 11.98 -25.82
CA ALA A 888 -46.78 13.02 -26.82
C ALA A 888 -46.30 12.57 -28.22
N ASN A 889 -45.22 11.80 -28.31
CA ASN A 889 -44.72 11.29 -29.58
C ASN A 889 -45.58 10.16 -30.19
N LEU A 890 -46.47 9.54 -29.41
CA LEU A 890 -47.46 8.57 -29.88
C LEU A 890 -48.83 9.17 -30.24
N SER A 891 -48.99 10.45 -30.02
CA SER A 891 -50.19 11.21 -30.41
C SER A 891 -50.03 11.73 -31.82
#